data_1556bafa72a36d6703e4dc69ad70c683
#
_entry.id   1556bafa72a36d6703e4dc69ad70c683
#
_cell.length_a   1.000
_cell.length_b   1.000
_cell.length_c   1.000
_cell.angle_alpha   90.00
_cell.angle_beta   90.00
_cell.angle_gamma   90.00
#
_symmetry.space_group_name_H-M   'P 1'
#
loop_
_entity.id
_entity.type
_entity.pdbx_description
1 polymer ?
#
loop_
_entity_poly.entity_id
_entity_poly.type
_entity_poly.pdbx_seq_one_letter_code
_entity_poly.pdbx_strand_id
1 'polypeptide(L)'
;MKIGMSLVPGFEELYQKFANDTIGLKCLEIEGIAPDQLDSGLLSDKFFNEKLANIATDTNSNWTENTSPAVYRTFTSNGQLKLLGYHMIWYYANKRYGKEFADEAMSMIWDGRLYYHDAHGLRIQIPYCYAFSLDKLVFEGRPYGSSPNTPPKHRKSFVSQVDKLISDMSKQFAGATAPSDFFLWYAWYCEKEGLDLDNPEDIDKVVQDMQGLVCLFNDASRAEGEPPFTNISIYDHIGLNSLFGHITYPDHTKPNMEYIMKLQRIFCEWFSHGDPITGFPYRFPVVTQNMTTDDDGNFVDEEHARWVAAVNCEKGNFNLHFGKKNKLAMCCRYENDIEDMDLTPDSFGNGGVNIGSHRVITPNFPRAAIMSGGNIEKFVDILDRWFDITAKLLHIHRVDILQKRIDRNPEYLQYFGKLGWFSLDTMFSTFGVTGIYEAVKYMGYDIIDDDGTEFALDLMKYIKGKCKYYRGVYNCTFNAEEIPGEQACVTLRQKDGLMYKGHDFDCELYSNQYIPLINDVDMLTRIDLSGRFMKMISGGGIVHANAEAPIDTAGKMYEIMKFAAKSGVPHIAVCYRFGKCVDHKATIIGQGIDHCPICGKPIVHTRARVIGYFSDEFNWNPVRQIHDAPNRHYAAEDEIKQLYEEDT
;
A
#
# COMPACT_ATOMS: atom_id res chain seq x y z
N MET A 1 -19.96 -24.61 21.86
CA MET A 1 -20.92 -23.75 21.14
C MET A 1 -20.95 -24.21 19.69
N LYS A 2 -22.11 -24.59 19.13
CA LYS A 2 -22.17 -24.88 17.68
C LYS A 2 -22.26 -23.55 16.97
N ILE A 3 -21.20 -23.20 16.22
CA ILE A 3 -21.28 -22.08 15.29
C ILE A 3 -22.30 -22.49 14.24
N GLY A 4 -23.31 -21.65 13.99
CA GLY A 4 -24.40 -21.95 13.03
C GLY A 4 -23.99 -22.07 11.56
N MET A 5 -22.67 -22.26 11.30
CA MET A 5 -22.09 -22.51 9.99
C MET A 5 -21.58 -23.95 9.96
N SER A 6 -22.02 -24.72 8.97
CA SER A 6 -21.50 -26.08 8.74
C SER A 6 -20.07 -26.00 8.20
N LEU A 7 -19.10 -25.87 9.10
CA LEU A 7 -17.69 -25.96 8.75
C LEU A 7 -17.29 -27.43 8.55
N VAL A 8 -16.27 -27.67 7.74
CA VAL A 8 -15.68 -29.01 7.60
C VAL A 8 -15.19 -29.47 8.98
N PRO A 9 -15.52 -30.69 9.44
CA PRO A 9 -15.30 -31.14 10.81
C PRO A 9 -13.87 -30.88 11.32
N GLY A 10 -12.84 -31.14 10.53
CA GLY A 10 -11.45 -30.93 10.94
C GLY A 10 -11.08 -29.46 11.20
N PHE A 11 -11.65 -28.51 10.47
CA PHE A 11 -11.48 -27.08 10.71
C PHE A 11 -12.23 -26.62 11.96
N GLU A 12 -13.44 -27.15 12.17
CA GLU A 12 -14.21 -26.85 13.38
C GLU A 12 -13.48 -27.36 14.63
N GLU A 13 -12.89 -28.54 14.60
CA GLU A 13 -12.07 -29.07 15.70
C GLU A 13 -10.91 -28.13 16.05
N LEU A 14 -10.19 -27.64 15.04
CA LEU A 14 -9.10 -26.69 15.24
C LEU A 14 -9.60 -25.37 15.84
N TYR A 15 -10.70 -24.82 15.32
CA TYR A 15 -11.31 -23.59 15.84
C TYR A 15 -11.74 -23.77 17.31
N GLN A 16 -12.40 -24.88 17.65
CA GLN A 16 -12.84 -25.16 19.02
C GLN A 16 -11.64 -25.35 19.97
N LYS A 17 -10.54 -25.89 19.50
CA LYS A 17 -9.31 -25.98 20.28
C LYS A 17 -8.81 -24.60 20.69
N PHE A 18 -8.78 -23.63 19.77
CA PHE A 18 -8.41 -22.24 20.07
C PHE A 18 -9.45 -21.54 20.95
N ALA A 19 -10.73 -21.69 20.66
CA ALA A 19 -11.82 -21.06 21.42
C ALA A 19 -11.95 -21.56 22.87
N ASN A 20 -11.49 -22.78 23.16
CA ASN A 20 -11.49 -23.37 24.50
C ASN A 20 -10.19 -23.13 25.26
N ASP A 21 -9.14 -22.64 24.61
CA ASP A 21 -7.88 -22.24 25.26
C ASP A 21 -7.92 -20.75 25.62
N THR A 22 -7.44 -20.40 26.81
CA THR A 22 -7.51 -19.00 27.28
C THR A 22 -6.70 -18.03 26.41
N ILE A 23 -5.51 -18.43 25.95
CA ILE A 23 -4.67 -17.60 25.08
C ILE A 23 -5.20 -17.68 23.64
N GLY A 24 -5.58 -18.86 23.19
CA GLY A 24 -6.17 -19.09 21.88
C GLY A 24 -7.43 -18.25 21.66
N LEU A 25 -8.34 -18.19 22.64
CA LEU A 25 -9.53 -17.35 22.58
C LEU A 25 -9.17 -15.87 22.38
N LYS A 26 -8.19 -15.36 23.13
CA LYS A 26 -7.72 -13.98 22.98
C LYS A 26 -7.09 -13.71 21.62
N CYS A 27 -6.39 -14.70 21.05
CA CYS A 27 -5.88 -14.60 19.69
C CYS A 27 -7.03 -14.51 18.66
N LEU A 28 -8.12 -15.28 18.86
CA LEU A 28 -9.31 -15.18 18.01
C LEU A 28 -10.04 -13.84 18.20
N GLU A 29 -10.06 -13.27 19.42
CA GLU A 29 -10.59 -11.93 19.70
C GLU A 29 -9.82 -10.85 18.91
N ILE A 30 -8.50 -10.91 18.92
CA ILE A 30 -7.63 -9.99 18.14
C ILE A 30 -7.89 -10.16 16.63
N GLU A 31 -8.13 -11.38 16.15
CA GLU A 31 -8.51 -11.65 14.76
C GLU A 31 -9.92 -11.18 14.40
N GLY A 32 -10.76 -10.87 15.37
CA GLY A 32 -12.16 -10.51 15.15
C GLY A 32 -13.06 -11.70 14.80
N ILE A 33 -12.70 -12.90 15.22
CA ILE A 33 -13.41 -14.17 14.95
C ILE A 33 -13.72 -14.98 16.21
N ALA A 34 -13.66 -14.40 17.40
CA ALA A 34 -14.11 -15.06 18.61
C ALA A 34 -15.64 -15.33 18.58
N PRO A 35 -16.16 -16.27 19.34
CA PRO A 35 -17.57 -16.67 19.26
C PRO A 35 -18.59 -15.53 19.38
N ASP A 36 -18.34 -14.54 20.23
CA ASP A 36 -19.19 -13.36 20.40
C ASP A 36 -19.10 -12.38 19.21
N GLN A 37 -17.95 -12.36 18.52
CA GLN A 37 -17.72 -11.57 17.29
C GLN A 37 -18.32 -12.24 16.04
N LEU A 38 -18.87 -13.43 16.16
CA LEU A 38 -19.59 -14.14 15.10
C LEU A 38 -21.11 -14.06 15.26
N ASP A 39 -21.60 -13.49 16.36
CA ASP A 39 -23.03 -13.31 16.62
C ASP A 39 -23.51 -11.97 16.06
N SER A 40 -24.13 -11.99 14.87
CA SER A 40 -24.62 -10.78 14.20
C SER A 40 -25.69 -10.04 15.01
N GLY A 41 -26.49 -10.71 15.86
CA GLY A 41 -27.46 -10.07 16.71
C GLY A 41 -26.79 -9.25 17.80
N LEU A 42 -25.86 -9.88 18.54
CA LEU A 42 -25.04 -9.19 19.53
C LEU A 42 -24.27 -8.01 18.96
N LEU A 43 -23.64 -8.19 17.78
CA LEU A 43 -22.92 -7.12 17.10
C LEU A 43 -23.84 -5.99 16.64
N SER A 44 -25.08 -6.31 16.22
CA SER A 44 -26.10 -5.31 15.87
C SER A 44 -26.45 -4.44 17.09
N ASP A 45 -26.76 -5.06 18.22
CA ASP A 45 -27.06 -4.34 19.45
C ASP A 45 -25.89 -3.45 19.89
N LYS A 46 -24.66 -3.99 19.81
CA LYS A 46 -23.43 -3.25 20.11
C LYS A 46 -23.24 -2.04 19.20
N PHE A 47 -23.46 -2.20 17.90
CA PHE A 47 -23.33 -1.13 16.92
C PHE A 47 -24.23 0.08 17.25
N PHE A 48 -25.50 -0.18 17.57
CA PHE A 48 -26.44 0.89 17.88
C PHE A 48 -26.24 1.49 19.26
N ASN A 49 -25.92 0.67 20.27
CA ASN A 49 -25.77 1.12 21.64
C ASN A 49 -24.47 1.90 21.89
N GLU A 50 -23.37 1.51 21.26
CA GLU A 50 -22.06 2.09 21.49
C GLU A 50 -21.68 3.16 20.46
N LYS A 51 -22.53 3.45 19.46
CA LYS A 51 -22.26 4.39 18.35
C LYS A 51 -20.94 4.10 17.61
N LEU A 52 -20.66 2.82 17.39
CA LEU A 52 -19.39 2.34 16.85
C LEU A 52 -19.28 2.48 15.32
N ALA A 53 -19.84 3.52 14.72
CA ALA A 53 -19.86 3.70 13.25
C ALA A 53 -18.48 3.66 12.60
N ASN A 54 -17.40 3.91 13.35
CA ASN A 54 -16.06 4.10 12.81
C ASN A 54 -14.99 3.14 13.37
N ILE A 55 -15.35 2.16 14.21
CA ILE A 55 -14.34 1.40 14.93
C ILE A 55 -14.03 0.06 14.27
N ALA A 56 -12.76 -0.16 13.93
CA ALA A 56 -12.12 -1.46 13.66
C ALA A 56 -12.67 -2.29 12.49
N THR A 57 -13.46 -1.72 11.59
CA THR A 57 -13.95 -2.41 10.40
C THR A 57 -13.08 -2.19 9.18
N ASP A 58 -12.32 -1.10 9.14
CA ASP A 58 -11.35 -0.82 8.10
C ASP A 58 -9.93 -1.16 8.55
N THR A 59 -9.32 -2.15 7.93
CA THR A 59 -7.95 -2.55 8.20
C THR A 59 -6.92 -1.61 7.61
N ASN A 60 -7.30 -0.81 6.62
CA ASN A 60 -6.40 0.03 5.83
C ASN A 60 -6.60 1.54 6.09
N SER A 61 -7.39 1.92 7.08
CA SER A 61 -7.68 3.33 7.43
C SER A 61 -8.26 4.17 6.28
N ASN A 62 -8.98 3.53 5.34
CA ASN A 62 -9.55 4.15 4.13
C ASN A 62 -11.01 4.57 4.27
N TRP A 63 -11.57 4.40 5.45
CA TRP A 63 -12.99 4.54 5.69
C TRP A 63 -13.55 5.93 5.34
N THR A 64 -14.75 5.96 4.75
CA THR A 64 -15.51 7.19 4.54
C THR A 64 -16.76 7.18 5.40
N GLU A 65 -17.00 8.23 6.15
CA GLU A 65 -18.02 8.32 7.22
C GLU A 65 -19.49 8.15 6.78
N ASN A 66 -19.79 8.25 5.50
CA ASN A 66 -21.16 8.48 5.03
C ASN A 66 -21.91 7.25 4.57
N THR A 67 -21.43 6.04 4.84
CA THR A 67 -22.05 4.81 4.33
C THR A 67 -22.59 3.93 5.46
N SER A 68 -23.41 4.48 6.32
CA SER A 68 -23.99 3.77 7.47
C SER A 68 -24.48 2.35 7.18
N PRO A 69 -25.22 2.05 6.08
CA PRO A 69 -25.63 0.67 5.79
C PRO A 69 -24.45 -0.26 5.45
N ALA A 70 -23.42 0.23 4.74
CA ALA A 70 -22.24 -0.57 4.43
C ALA A 70 -21.39 -0.80 5.68
N VAL A 71 -21.19 0.24 6.50
CA VAL A 71 -20.52 0.16 7.81
C VAL A 71 -21.20 -0.85 8.72
N TYR A 72 -22.51 -0.72 8.91
CA TYR A 72 -23.29 -1.65 9.71
C TYR A 72 -23.14 -3.10 9.24
N ARG A 73 -23.29 -3.34 7.93
CA ARG A 73 -23.12 -4.68 7.35
C ARG A 73 -21.72 -5.22 7.62
N THR A 74 -20.69 -4.41 7.37
CA THR A 74 -19.30 -4.83 7.58
C THR A 74 -19.05 -5.14 9.04
N PHE A 75 -19.48 -4.27 9.97
CA PHE A 75 -19.33 -4.49 11.40
C PHE A 75 -20.00 -5.79 11.87
N THR A 76 -21.22 -6.06 11.41
CA THR A 76 -22.00 -7.23 11.86
C THR A 76 -21.65 -8.55 11.18
N SER A 77 -20.90 -8.54 10.07
CA SER A 77 -20.62 -9.76 9.30
C SER A 77 -19.14 -10.02 9.04
N ASN A 78 -18.25 -9.08 9.31
CA ASN A 78 -16.83 -9.22 8.95
C ASN A 78 -16.15 -10.43 9.59
N GLY A 79 -16.41 -10.69 10.88
CA GLY A 79 -15.87 -11.85 11.59
C GLY A 79 -16.29 -13.18 10.95
N GLN A 80 -17.57 -13.31 10.58
CA GLN A 80 -18.08 -14.50 9.88
C GLN A 80 -17.42 -14.68 8.51
N LEU A 81 -17.32 -13.61 7.72
CA LEU A 81 -16.70 -13.64 6.40
C LEU A 81 -15.19 -13.93 6.48
N LYS A 82 -14.51 -13.41 7.49
CA LYS A 82 -13.11 -13.70 7.75
C LYS A 82 -12.90 -15.17 8.12
N LEU A 83 -13.75 -15.71 9.00
CA LEU A 83 -13.70 -17.14 9.36
C LEU A 83 -13.95 -18.05 8.17
N LEU A 84 -14.89 -17.69 7.27
CA LEU A 84 -15.10 -18.40 6.01
C LEU A 84 -13.86 -18.35 5.12
N GLY A 85 -13.18 -17.21 5.06
CA GLY A 85 -11.92 -17.07 4.33
C GLY A 85 -10.85 -18.00 4.87
N TYR A 86 -10.66 -18.05 6.18
CA TYR A 86 -9.71 -18.97 6.82
C TYR A 86 -10.08 -20.44 6.60
N HIS A 87 -11.38 -20.78 6.60
CA HIS A 87 -11.81 -22.13 6.23
C HIS A 87 -11.42 -22.48 4.79
N MET A 88 -11.54 -21.56 3.84
CA MET A 88 -11.07 -21.81 2.46
C MET A 88 -9.57 -22.09 2.40
N ILE A 89 -8.75 -21.30 3.10
CA ILE A 89 -7.30 -21.52 3.15
C ILE A 89 -7.02 -22.91 3.72
N TRP A 90 -7.63 -23.24 4.86
CA TRP A 90 -7.44 -24.54 5.50
C TRP A 90 -7.89 -25.70 4.59
N TYR A 91 -9.04 -25.55 3.92
CA TYR A 91 -9.57 -26.58 3.02
C TYR A 91 -8.58 -26.88 1.86
N TYR A 92 -8.07 -25.88 1.19
CA TYR A 92 -7.13 -26.07 0.09
C TYR A 92 -5.75 -26.52 0.59
N ALA A 93 -5.30 -26.06 1.75
CA ALA A 93 -4.09 -26.52 2.41
C ALA A 93 -4.18 -28.02 2.75
N ASN A 94 -5.29 -28.43 3.38
CA ASN A 94 -5.58 -29.84 3.68
C ASN A 94 -5.63 -30.70 2.42
N LYS A 95 -6.29 -30.24 1.38
CA LYS A 95 -6.40 -30.97 0.11
C LYS A 95 -5.05 -31.16 -0.58
N ARG A 96 -4.14 -30.21 -0.48
CA ARG A 96 -2.83 -30.22 -1.16
C ARG A 96 -1.74 -30.89 -0.35
N TYR A 97 -1.68 -30.62 0.94
CA TYR A 97 -0.55 -31.01 1.81
C TYR A 97 -0.95 -31.84 3.05
N GLY A 98 -2.25 -32.12 3.22
CA GLY A 98 -2.77 -32.89 4.35
C GLY A 98 -3.15 -32.07 5.56
N LYS A 99 -3.89 -32.73 6.49
CA LYS A 99 -4.50 -32.07 7.68
C LYS A 99 -3.45 -31.47 8.61
N GLU A 100 -2.34 -32.16 8.83
CA GLU A 100 -1.27 -31.69 9.73
C GLU A 100 -0.70 -30.35 9.27
N PHE A 101 -0.39 -30.23 7.98
CA PHE A 101 0.06 -28.95 7.40
C PHE A 101 -1.00 -27.86 7.51
N ALA A 102 -2.27 -28.18 7.19
CA ALA A 102 -3.36 -27.23 7.24
C ALA A 102 -3.60 -26.69 8.66
N ASP A 103 -3.56 -27.59 9.65
CA ASP A 103 -3.72 -27.24 11.08
C ASP A 103 -2.53 -26.41 11.56
N GLU A 104 -1.30 -26.75 11.18
CA GLU A 104 -0.10 -25.98 11.52
C GLU A 104 -0.15 -24.57 10.91
N ALA A 105 -0.37 -24.48 9.61
CA ALA A 105 -0.42 -23.20 8.90
C ALA A 105 -1.51 -22.27 9.46
N MET A 106 -2.70 -22.79 9.72
CA MET A 106 -3.79 -22.01 10.31
C MET A 106 -3.48 -21.61 11.75
N SER A 107 -2.90 -22.50 12.54
CA SER A 107 -2.45 -22.18 13.91
C SER A 107 -1.41 -21.07 13.90
N MET A 108 -0.47 -21.07 12.94
CA MET A 108 0.53 -20.01 12.80
C MET A 108 -0.07 -18.66 12.45
N ILE A 109 -1.16 -18.65 11.68
CA ILE A 109 -1.90 -17.40 11.38
C ILE A 109 -2.63 -16.91 12.64
N TRP A 110 -3.36 -17.78 13.32
CA TRP A 110 -4.19 -17.39 14.46
C TRP A 110 -3.36 -17.01 15.69
N ASP A 111 -2.26 -17.69 15.94
CA ASP A 111 -1.38 -17.35 17.07
C ASP A 111 -0.39 -16.20 16.77
N GLY A 112 -0.27 -15.76 15.51
CA GLY A 112 0.53 -14.60 15.10
C GLY A 112 1.98 -14.90 14.75
N ARG A 113 2.35 -16.14 14.45
CA ARG A 113 3.65 -16.45 13.80
C ARG A 113 3.69 -15.99 12.35
N LEU A 114 2.51 -15.96 11.70
CA LEU A 114 2.30 -15.42 10.37
C LEU A 114 1.13 -14.45 10.39
N TYR A 115 1.15 -13.45 9.50
CA TYR A 115 0.01 -12.59 9.22
C TYR A 115 -0.42 -12.75 7.76
N TYR A 116 -1.66 -13.19 7.56
CA TYR A 116 -2.26 -13.32 6.24
C TYR A 116 -3.06 -12.05 5.92
N HIS A 117 -2.56 -11.25 4.95
CA HIS A 117 -3.17 -9.98 4.62
C HIS A 117 -4.53 -10.15 3.93
N ASP A 118 -5.45 -9.19 4.17
CA ASP A 118 -6.75 -9.09 3.51
C ASP A 118 -7.61 -10.36 3.59
N ALA A 119 -7.64 -10.99 4.75
CA ALA A 119 -8.52 -12.14 4.99
C ALA A 119 -9.99 -11.73 5.25
N HIS A 120 -10.26 -10.47 5.61
CA HIS A 120 -11.60 -9.96 5.89
C HIS A 120 -12.46 -9.88 4.62
N GLY A 121 -13.77 -9.85 4.78
CA GLY A 121 -14.73 -9.69 3.67
C GLY A 121 -14.60 -10.72 2.55
N LEU A 122 -13.96 -11.89 2.79
CA LEU A 122 -13.61 -12.88 1.77
C LEU A 122 -12.61 -12.38 0.71
N ARG A 123 -11.85 -11.31 1.00
CA ARG A 123 -10.85 -10.76 0.07
C ARG A 123 -9.75 -11.76 -0.32
N ILE A 124 -9.58 -12.85 0.43
CA ILE A 124 -8.70 -13.96 0.03
C ILE A 124 -9.06 -14.58 -1.33
N GLN A 125 -10.28 -14.35 -1.83
CA GLN A 125 -10.76 -14.90 -3.10
C GLN A 125 -10.36 -14.05 -4.30
N ILE A 126 -9.77 -12.88 -4.09
CA ILE A 126 -9.36 -11.93 -5.12
C ILE A 126 -7.88 -11.61 -5.00
N PRO A 127 -7.18 -11.19 -6.08
CA PRO A 127 -5.78 -10.77 -6.00
C PRO A 127 -5.64 -9.47 -5.19
N TYR A 128 -4.37 -9.13 -4.85
CA TYR A 128 -4.07 -8.01 -3.96
C TYR A 128 -4.02 -6.68 -4.71
N CYS A 129 -2.89 -6.33 -5.32
CA CYS A 129 -2.69 -5.05 -6.02
C CYS A 129 -2.39 -5.28 -7.49
N TYR A 130 -2.78 -4.31 -8.35
CA TYR A 130 -2.52 -4.41 -9.78
C TYR A 130 -2.36 -3.03 -10.45
N ALA A 131 -1.28 -2.87 -11.22
CA ALA A 131 -1.18 -1.79 -12.20
C ALA A 131 -1.64 -2.29 -13.56
N PHE A 132 -2.29 -1.41 -14.31
CA PHE A 132 -2.83 -1.77 -15.60
C PHE A 132 -2.73 -0.62 -16.60
N SER A 133 -2.73 -0.97 -17.89
CA SER A 133 -2.83 -0.01 -18.97
C SER A 133 -4.29 0.27 -19.31
N LEU A 134 -4.56 1.48 -19.73
CA LEU A 134 -5.86 1.88 -20.29
C LEU A 134 -5.97 1.63 -21.80
N ASP A 135 -4.95 1.01 -22.42
CA ASP A 135 -4.91 0.74 -23.87
C ASP A 135 -6.18 0.05 -24.37
N LYS A 136 -6.58 -1.03 -23.71
CA LYS A 136 -7.77 -1.79 -24.10
C LYS A 136 -9.07 -1.01 -23.95
N LEU A 137 -9.15 -0.10 -22.96
CA LEU A 137 -10.27 0.83 -22.86
C LEU A 137 -10.35 1.73 -24.09
N VAL A 138 -9.20 2.18 -24.58
CA VAL A 138 -9.10 3.09 -25.72
C VAL A 138 -9.36 2.37 -27.05
N PHE A 139 -8.86 1.14 -27.21
CA PHE A 139 -9.00 0.38 -28.45
C PHE A 139 -10.28 -0.45 -28.54
N GLU A 140 -10.72 -1.04 -27.43
CA GLU A 140 -11.82 -2.00 -27.41
C GLU A 140 -13.04 -1.51 -26.60
N GLY A 141 -12.85 -0.50 -25.76
CA GLY A 141 -13.89 -0.01 -24.85
C GLY A 141 -14.08 -0.94 -23.65
N ARG A 142 -15.33 -1.01 -23.18
CA ARG A 142 -15.76 -1.88 -22.08
C ARG A 142 -16.85 -2.84 -22.57
N PRO A 143 -16.50 -3.88 -23.32
CA PRO A 143 -17.49 -4.77 -23.94
C PRO A 143 -18.18 -5.70 -22.95
N TYR A 144 -17.80 -5.68 -21.65
CA TYR A 144 -18.29 -6.57 -20.60
C TYR A 144 -18.78 -5.77 -19.38
N GLY A 145 -19.44 -6.48 -18.46
CA GLY A 145 -19.97 -5.92 -17.22
C GLY A 145 -21.41 -5.49 -17.32
N SER A 146 -21.92 -4.90 -16.25
CA SER A 146 -23.31 -4.46 -16.15
C SER A 146 -23.68 -3.31 -17.10
N SER A 147 -22.69 -2.63 -17.63
CA SER A 147 -22.86 -1.50 -18.55
C SER A 147 -21.78 -1.55 -19.64
N PRO A 148 -21.94 -2.46 -20.63
CA PRO A 148 -21.02 -2.53 -21.78
C PRO A 148 -20.98 -1.19 -22.53
N ASN A 149 -19.80 -0.83 -23.03
CA ASN A 149 -19.62 0.41 -23.76
C ASN A 149 -18.55 0.28 -24.85
N THR A 150 -18.73 1.02 -25.95
CA THR A 150 -17.74 1.15 -27.03
C THR A 150 -16.55 2.01 -26.59
N PRO A 151 -15.43 2.00 -27.33
CA PRO A 151 -14.32 2.92 -27.09
C PRO A 151 -14.79 4.37 -26.95
N PRO A 152 -14.27 5.12 -25.98
CA PRO A 152 -14.62 6.52 -25.83
C PRO A 152 -14.17 7.32 -27.06
N LYS A 153 -14.99 8.31 -27.46
CA LYS A 153 -14.69 9.16 -28.63
C LYS A 153 -14.23 10.55 -28.24
N HIS A 154 -14.52 10.95 -27.02
CA HIS A 154 -14.28 12.29 -26.49
C HIS A 154 -13.62 12.22 -25.13
N ARG A 155 -12.88 13.25 -24.77
CA ARG A 155 -12.15 13.41 -23.50
C ARG A 155 -13.03 13.13 -22.28
N LYS A 156 -14.21 13.76 -22.19
CA LYS A 156 -15.15 13.54 -21.06
C LYS A 156 -15.65 12.09 -20.99
N SER A 157 -15.90 11.47 -22.14
CA SER A 157 -16.32 10.06 -22.19
C SER A 157 -15.20 9.13 -21.73
N PHE A 158 -13.94 9.45 -22.07
CA PHE A 158 -12.78 8.71 -21.59
C PHE A 158 -12.67 8.79 -20.07
N VAL A 159 -12.66 9.98 -19.48
CA VAL A 159 -12.58 10.17 -18.03
C VAL A 159 -13.72 9.44 -17.30
N SER A 160 -14.96 9.54 -17.80
CA SER A 160 -16.11 8.83 -17.23
C SER A 160 -15.98 7.30 -17.33
N GLN A 161 -15.40 6.77 -18.41
CA GLN A 161 -15.17 5.34 -18.54
C GLN A 161 -13.99 4.85 -17.68
N VAL A 162 -12.94 5.67 -17.49
CA VAL A 162 -11.83 5.38 -16.56
C VAL A 162 -12.36 5.29 -15.13
N ASP A 163 -13.16 6.26 -14.70
CA ASP A 163 -13.79 6.23 -13.38
C ASP A 163 -14.59 4.94 -13.16
N LYS A 164 -15.47 4.62 -14.10
CA LYS A 164 -16.28 3.40 -14.01
C LYS A 164 -15.42 2.14 -14.01
N LEU A 165 -14.33 2.11 -14.80
CA LEU A 165 -13.40 0.99 -14.83
C LEU A 165 -12.70 0.82 -13.47
N ILE A 166 -12.18 1.90 -12.88
CA ILE A 166 -11.53 1.85 -11.56
C ILE A 166 -12.52 1.43 -10.48
N SER A 167 -13.75 1.95 -10.49
CA SER A 167 -14.81 1.52 -9.57
C SER A 167 -15.09 0.01 -9.68
N ASP A 168 -15.15 -0.54 -10.88
CA ASP A 168 -15.40 -1.98 -11.09
C ASP A 168 -14.16 -2.82 -10.69
N MET A 169 -12.96 -2.35 -11.02
CA MET A 169 -11.72 -3.02 -10.67
C MET A 169 -11.47 -3.06 -9.17
N SER A 170 -11.74 -1.97 -8.47
CA SER A 170 -11.54 -1.88 -7.01
C SER A 170 -12.39 -2.90 -6.22
N LYS A 171 -13.43 -3.47 -6.83
CA LYS A 171 -14.22 -4.57 -6.27
C LYS A 171 -13.62 -5.95 -6.52
N GLN A 172 -12.65 -6.05 -7.41
CA GLN A 172 -12.02 -7.30 -7.85
C GLN A 172 -10.56 -7.43 -7.39
N PHE A 173 -10.04 -6.41 -6.67
CA PHE A 173 -8.72 -6.41 -6.05
C PHE A 173 -8.83 -5.99 -4.59
N ALA A 174 -8.12 -6.67 -3.71
CA ALA A 174 -8.13 -6.37 -2.28
C ALA A 174 -7.41 -5.05 -1.96
N GLY A 175 -6.34 -4.76 -2.68
CA GLY A 175 -5.52 -3.56 -2.52
C GLY A 175 -5.73 -2.54 -3.64
N ALA A 176 -4.64 -1.92 -4.08
CA ALA A 176 -4.67 -0.83 -5.04
C ALA A 176 -4.88 -1.29 -6.49
N THR A 177 -5.56 -0.44 -7.27
CA THR A 177 -5.68 -0.56 -8.71
C THR A 177 -5.22 0.74 -9.38
N ALA A 178 -4.15 0.68 -10.18
CA ALA A 178 -3.45 1.85 -10.69
C ALA A 178 -3.44 1.91 -12.22
N PRO A 179 -4.11 2.91 -12.84
CA PRO A 179 -3.97 3.19 -14.26
C PRO A 179 -2.66 3.96 -14.52
N SER A 180 -1.57 3.24 -14.78
CA SER A 180 -0.22 3.82 -14.83
C SER A 180 0.03 4.73 -16.03
N ASP A 181 -0.78 4.62 -17.09
CA ASP A 181 -0.65 5.36 -18.34
C ASP A 181 -1.82 6.35 -18.60
N PHE A 182 -2.45 6.84 -17.51
CA PHE A 182 -3.61 7.71 -17.63
C PHE A 182 -3.34 8.94 -18.49
N PHE A 183 -2.27 9.68 -18.23
CA PHE A 183 -1.94 10.90 -18.98
C PHE A 183 -1.53 10.66 -20.42
N LEU A 184 -0.95 9.49 -20.73
CA LEU A 184 -0.67 9.09 -22.12
C LEU A 184 -1.96 9.11 -22.96
N TRP A 185 -2.99 8.41 -22.49
CA TRP A 185 -4.24 8.29 -23.24
C TRP A 185 -5.13 9.52 -23.14
N TYR A 186 -5.12 10.20 -21.99
CA TYR A 186 -5.85 11.46 -21.82
C TYR A 186 -5.34 12.56 -22.77
N ALA A 187 -4.03 12.63 -22.98
CA ALA A 187 -3.40 13.55 -23.92
C ALA A 187 -3.92 13.37 -25.34
N TRP A 188 -4.06 12.14 -25.82
CA TRP A 188 -4.60 11.88 -27.15
C TRP A 188 -5.99 12.47 -27.35
N TYR A 189 -6.87 12.37 -26.36
CA TYR A 189 -8.21 12.97 -26.44
C TYR A 189 -8.17 14.50 -26.37
N CYS A 190 -7.29 15.08 -25.58
CA CYS A 190 -7.10 16.53 -25.49
C CYS A 190 -6.58 17.11 -26.80
N GLU A 191 -5.54 16.51 -27.39
CA GLU A 191 -5.01 16.91 -28.70
C GLU A 191 -6.05 16.76 -29.82
N LYS A 192 -6.79 15.65 -29.84
CA LYS A 192 -7.87 15.41 -30.81
C LYS A 192 -9.00 16.44 -30.73
N GLU A 193 -9.29 16.97 -29.55
CA GLU A 193 -10.26 18.04 -29.33
C GLU A 193 -9.64 19.44 -29.53
N GLY A 194 -8.34 19.53 -29.83
CA GLY A 194 -7.61 20.75 -30.12
C GLY A 194 -7.42 21.68 -28.92
N LEU A 195 -7.29 21.11 -27.71
CA LEU A 195 -7.03 21.90 -26.51
C LEU A 195 -5.63 22.52 -26.56
N ASP A 196 -5.57 23.83 -26.35
CA ASP A 196 -4.35 24.60 -26.19
C ASP A 196 -4.02 24.75 -24.70
N LEU A 197 -2.96 24.06 -24.25
CA LEU A 197 -2.55 24.05 -22.84
C LEU A 197 -1.82 25.34 -22.40
N ASP A 198 -1.73 26.35 -23.26
CA ASP A 198 -1.31 27.71 -22.91
C ASP A 198 -2.54 28.65 -22.80
N ASN A 199 -3.74 28.18 -23.16
CA ASN A 199 -5.01 28.91 -23.03
C ASN A 199 -5.68 28.59 -21.67
N PRO A 200 -5.94 29.62 -20.82
CA PRO A 200 -6.58 29.43 -19.51
C PRO A 200 -7.95 28.74 -19.58
N GLU A 201 -8.76 28.97 -20.61
CA GLU A 201 -10.07 28.32 -20.76
C GLU A 201 -9.95 26.81 -21.02
N ASP A 202 -8.91 26.40 -21.75
CA ASP A 202 -8.66 24.99 -22.01
C ASP A 202 -8.00 24.29 -20.80
N ILE A 203 -7.12 25.00 -20.10
CA ILE A 203 -6.59 24.56 -18.80
C ILE A 203 -7.73 24.30 -17.81
N ASP A 204 -8.71 25.21 -17.71
CA ASP A 204 -9.87 25.02 -16.81
C ASP A 204 -10.66 23.76 -17.19
N LYS A 205 -10.83 23.44 -18.48
CA LYS A 205 -11.49 22.19 -18.92
C LYS A 205 -10.73 20.94 -18.41
N VAL A 206 -9.41 20.98 -18.46
CA VAL A 206 -8.57 19.90 -17.92
C VAL A 206 -8.74 19.78 -16.40
N VAL A 207 -8.67 20.90 -15.68
CA VAL A 207 -8.85 20.95 -14.23
C VAL A 207 -10.24 20.44 -13.83
N GLN A 208 -11.30 20.79 -14.56
CA GLN A 208 -12.66 20.29 -14.27
C GLN A 208 -12.79 18.77 -14.46
N ASP A 209 -12.13 18.19 -15.46
CA ASP A 209 -12.09 16.74 -15.63
C ASP A 209 -11.36 16.07 -14.47
N MET A 210 -10.21 16.64 -14.05
CA MET A 210 -9.41 16.11 -12.94
C MET A 210 -10.17 16.23 -11.61
N GLN A 211 -10.85 17.34 -11.38
CA GLN A 211 -11.70 17.53 -10.19
C GLN A 211 -12.80 16.47 -10.13
N GLY A 212 -13.48 16.20 -11.24
CA GLY A 212 -14.50 15.16 -11.32
C GLY A 212 -13.94 13.79 -10.97
N LEU A 213 -12.78 13.43 -11.54
CA LEU A 213 -12.12 12.16 -11.30
C LEU A 213 -11.67 12.01 -9.84
N VAL A 214 -11.03 13.02 -9.26
CA VAL A 214 -10.57 13.01 -7.86
C VAL A 214 -11.76 12.95 -6.89
N CYS A 215 -12.87 13.62 -7.18
CA CYS A 215 -14.09 13.51 -6.38
C CYS A 215 -14.56 12.06 -6.28
N LEU A 216 -14.65 11.38 -7.43
CA LEU A 216 -15.09 9.98 -7.51
C LEU A 216 -14.11 9.00 -6.82
N PHE A 217 -12.81 9.26 -6.89
CA PHE A 217 -11.80 8.45 -6.19
C PHE A 217 -11.84 8.60 -4.67
N ASN A 218 -12.49 9.62 -4.14
CA ASN A 218 -12.67 9.80 -2.71
C ASN A 218 -14.07 9.37 -2.23
N ASP A 219 -14.93 8.92 -3.13
CA ASP A 219 -16.25 8.39 -2.81
C ASP A 219 -16.22 6.89 -2.50
N ALA A 220 -17.16 6.44 -1.64
CA ALA A 220 -17.28 5.05 -1.26
C ALA A 220 -17.85 4.21 -2.41
N SER A 221 -17.00 3.56 -3.18
CA SER A 221 -17.38 2.72 -4.32
C SER A 221 -17.21 1.22 -4.09
N ARG A 222 -16.42 0.82 -3.09
CA ARG A 222 -16.24 -0.59 -2.69
C ARG A 222 -17.42 -1.12 -1.91
N ALA A 223 -17.57 -2.44 -1.90
CA ALA A 223 -18.68 -3.12 -1.23
C ALA A 223 -18.71 -2.89 0.29
N GLU A 224 -17.55 -2.68 0.89
CA GLU A 224 -17.39 -2.44 2.33
C GLU A 224 -17.56 -0.96 2.72
N GLY A 225 -17.79 -0.06 1.77
CA GLY A 225 -17.94 1.38 2.03
C GLY A 225 -16.61 2.15 1.99
N GLU A 226 -15.58 1.57 1.43
CA GLU A 226 -14.29 2.21 1.21
C GLU A 226 -14.24 2.91 -0.16
N PRO A 227 -13.43 3.97 -0.32
CA PRO A 227 -13.08 4.49 -1.64
C PRO A 227 -12.23 3.49 -2.41
N PRO A 228 -12.14 3.62 -3.75
CA PRO A 228 -11.20 2.83 -4.52
C PRO A 228 -9.78 3.25 -4.15
N PHE A 229 -8.96 2.32 -3.67
CA PHE A 229 -7.55 2.60 -3.50
C PHE A 229 -6.91 2.67 -4.90
N THR A 230 -6.53 3.87 -5.32
CA THR A 230 -5.98 4.09 -6.67
C THR A 230 -4.76 4.99 -6.63
N ASN A 231 -3.91 4.84 -7.65
CA ASN A 231 -2.70 5.64 -7.84
C ASN A 231 -2.71 6.21 -9.26
N ILE A 232 -2.20 7.42 -9.41
CA ILE A 232 -1.84 8.03 -10.69
C ILE A 232 -0.33 8.24 -10.72
N SER A 233 0.31 7.71 -11.77
CA SER A 233 1.73 7.85 -11.98
C SER A 233 2.03 9.06 -12.86
N ILE A 234 2.99 9.86 -12.43
CA ILE A 234 3.58 10.99 -13.14
C ILE A 234 5.02 10.60 -13.48
N TYR A 235 5.49 11.01 -14.62
CA TYR A 235 6.80 10.63 -15.13
C TYR A 235 7.59 11.85 -15.58
N ASP A 236 8.90 11.81 -15.41
CA ASP A 236 9.81 12.71 -16.09
C ASP A 236 9.87 12.42 -17.60
N HIS A 237 10.56 13.27 -18.36
CA HIS A 237 10.68 13.12 -19.81
C HIS A 237 11.37 11.80 -20.21
N ILE A 238 12.34 11.35 -19.43
CA ILE A 238 13.10 10.11 -19.68
C ILE A 238 12.22 8.89 -19.48
N GLY A 239 11.49 8.84 -18.36
CA GLY A 239 10.54 7.77 -18.05
C GLY A 239 9.42 7.68 -19.09
N LEU A 240 8.81 8.82 -19.47
CA LEU A 240 7.78 8.86 -20.51
C LEU A 240 8.28 8.27 -21.83
N ASN A 241 9.43 8.72 -22.31
CA ASN A 241 9.99 8.23 -23.58
C ASN A 241 10.35 6.73 -23.50
N SER A 242 10.92 6.29 -22.40
CA SER A 242 11.32 4.89 -22.24
C SER A 242 10.11 3.95 -22.22
N LEU A 243 9.06 4.32 -21.48
CA LEU A 243 7.90 3.46 -21.27
C LEU A 243 6.87 3.55 -22.42
N PHE A 244 6.69 4.72 -23.01
CA PHE A 244 5.58 4.99 -23.90
C PHE A 244 5.97 5.53 -25.28
N GLY A 245 7.25 5.82 -25.54
CA GLY A 245 7.72 6.35 -26.83
C GLY A 245 7.47 5.41 -28.02
N HIS A 246 7.34 4.12 -27.76
CA HIS A 246 7.03 3.12 -28.78
C HIS A 246 5.52 3.02 -29.09
N ILE A 247 4.65 3.53 -28.23
CA ILE A 247 3.18 3.44 -28.38
C ILE A 247 2.72 4.17 -29.65
N THR A 248 1.62 3.70 -30.21
CA THR A 248 0.93 4.31 -31.34
C THR A 248 -0.54 4.45 -30.98
N TYR A 249 -1.08 5.66 -31.12
CA TYR A 249 -2.48 5.95 -30.86
C TYR A 249 -3.42 5.30 -31.88
N PRO A 250 -4.74 5.19 -31.62
CA PRO A 250 -5.69 4.56 -32.54
C PRO A 250 -5.76 5.19 -33.94
N ASP A 251 -5.39 6.45 -34.09
CA ASP A 251 -5.30 7.17 -35.37
C ASP A 251 -3.92 7.06 -36.04
N HIS A 252 -3.06 6.17 -35.54
CA HIS A 252 -1.68 5.94 -36.01
C HIS A 252 -0.69 7.08 -35.75
N THR A 253 -1.07 8.10 -34.99
CA THR A 253 -0.11 9.14 -34.54
C THR A 253 0.74 8.66 -33.37
N LYS A 254 1.84 9.35 -33.10
CA LYS A 254 2.74 9.09 -31.96
C LYS A 254 2.39 10.04 -30.81
N PRO A 255 2.61 9.60 -29.54
CA PRO A 255 2.43 10.46 -28.38
C PRO A 255 3.33 11.69 -28.44
N ASN A 256 2.76 12.85 -28.14
CA ASN A 256 3.48 14.10 -27.96
C ASN A 256 3.91 14.23 -26.50
N MET A 257 5.17 13.91 -26.21
CA MET A 257 5.70 13.84 -24.85
C MET A 257 5.66 15.20 -24.14
N GLU A 258 5.91 16.29 -24.86
CA GLU A 258 5.84 17.66 -24.30
C GLU A 258 4.40 18.02 -23.89
N TYR A 259 3.42 17.63 -24.67
CA TYR A 259 2.02 17.84 -24.36
C TYR A 259 1.59 17.03 -23.12
N ILE A 260 2.06 15.77 -23.02
CA ILE A 260 1.82 14.91 -21.84
C ILE A 260 2.45 15.53 -20.59
N MET A 261 3.70 16.02 -20.68
CA MET A 261 4.39 16.71 -19.58
C MET A 261 3.60 17.93 -19.10
N LYS A 262 3.09 18.77 -20.03
CA LYS A 262 2.24 19.92 -19.68
C LYS A 262 0.97 19.50 -18.93
N LEU A 263 0.28 18.45 -19.40
CA LEU A 263 -0.92 17.92 -18.71
C LEU A 263 -0.61 17.41 -17.31
N GLN A 264 0.48 16.67 -17.13
CA GLN A 264 0.94 16.21 -15.82
C GLN A 264 1.21 17.41 -14.89
N ARG A 265 1.87 18.47 -15.39
CA ARG A 265 2.15 19.69 -14.61
C ARG A 265 0.85 20.41 -14.20
N ILE A 266 -0.10 20.60 -15.10
CA ILE A 266 -1.41 21.21 -14.79
C ILE A 266 -2.14 20.43 -13.68
N PHE A 267 -2.16 19.10 -13.79
CA PHE A 267 -2.78 18.26 -12.78
C PHE A 267 -2.09 18.39 -11.43
N CYS A 268 -0.76 18.26 -11.38
CA CYS A 268 0.00 18.28 -10.13
C CYS A 268 -0.07 19.64 -9.43
N GLU A 269 0.00 20.75 -10.17
CA GLU A 269 -0.15 22.10 -9.63
C GLU A 269 -1.52 22.29 -9.01
N TRP A 270 -2.59 21.89 -9.70
CA TRP A 270 -3.94 21.94 -9.15
C TRP A 270 -4.09 21.02 -7.93
N PHE A 271 -3.62 19.77 -8.02
CA PHE A 271 -3.76 18.76 -6.96
C PHE A 271 -2.97 19.12 -5.70
N SER A 272 -1.81 19.78 -5.83
CA SER A 272 -0.94 20.18 -4.71
C SER A 272 -1.64 21.13 -3.74
N HIS A 273 -2.62 21.90 -4.20
CA HIS A 273 -3.38 22.81 -3.33
C HIS A 273 -4.38 22.09 -2.41
N GLY A 274 -4.67 20.78 -2.67
CA GLY A 274 -5.61 20.01 -1.89
C GLY A 274 -7.06 20.47 -2.01
N ASP A 275 -7.91 19.97 -1.11
CA ASP A 275 -9.33 20.26 -1.09
C ASP A 275 -9.59 21.75 -0.71
N PRO A 276 -10.21 22.54 -1.59
CA PRO A 276 -10.44 23.97 -1.35
C PRO A 276 -11.43 24.26 -0.22
N ILE A 277 -12.28 23.32 0.18
CA ILE A 277 -13.25 23.49 1.26
C ILE A 277 -12.61 23.23 2.61
N THR A 278 -11.95 22.09 2.74
CA THR A 278 -11.38 21.65 4.02
C THR A 278 -9.94 22.11 4.23
N GLY A 279 -9.18 22.36 3.15
CA GLY A 279 -7.74 22.65 3.17
C GLY A 279 -6.84 21.42 3.33
N PHE A 280 -7.41 20.24 3.52
CA PHE A 280 -6.64 19.00 3.60
C PHE A 280 -6.08 18.57 2.24
N PRO A 281 -4.93 17.88 2.20
CA PRO A 281 -4.53 17.15 1.01
C PRO A 281 -5.58 16.07 0.66
N TYR A 282 -5.76 15.81 -0.64
CA TYR A 282 -6.63 14.71 -1.07
C TYR A 282 -6.08 13.35 -0.60
N ARG A 283 -6.96 12.42 -0.29
CA ARG A 283 -6.56 11.04 0.07
C ARG A 283 -6.19 10.25 -1.18
N PHE A 284 -7.03 10.33 -2.20
CA PHE A 284 -6.87 9.62 -3.47
C PHE A 284 -7.05 10.57 -4.66
N PRO A 285 -6.42 10.26 -5.80
CA PRO A 285 -5.45 9.18 -5.99
C PRO A 285 -4.17 9.41 -5.16
N VAL A 286 -3.45 8.34 -4.83
CA VAL A 286 -2.03 8.48 -4.48
C VAL A 286 -1.32 8.93 -5.75
N VAL A 287 -0.60 10.04 -5.70
CA VAL A 287 0.16 10.55 -6.85
C VAL A 287 1.62 10.23 -6.67
N THR A 288 2.18 9.41 -7.56
CA THR A 288 3.59 9.02 -7.52
C THR A 288 4.36 9.73 -8.64
N GLN A 289 5.35 10.51 -8.24
CA GLN A 289 6.32 11.15 -9.14
C GLN A 289 7.45 10.17 -9.43
N ASN A 290 7.48 9.59 -10.61
CA ASN A 290 8.55 8.67 -11.03
C ASN A 290 9.65 9.48 -11.71
N MET A 291 10.79 9.61 -11.05
CA MET A 291 11.95 10.36 -11.49
C MET A 291 13.13 9.45 -11.79
N THR A 292 13.71 9.62 -12.96
CA THR A 292 14.84 8.80 -13.43
C THR A 292 16.13 9.26 -12.79
N THR A 293 16.86 8.32 -12.21
CA THR A 293 18.22 8.55 -11.68
C THR A 293 19.28 7.77 -12.43
N ASP A 294 20.50 8.28 -12.42
CA ASP A 294 21.70 7.55 -12.84
C ASP A 294 22.17 6.57 -11.74
N ASP A 295 23.30 5.88 -11.99
CA ASP A 295 23.84 4.90 -11.05
C ASP A 295 24.39 5.54 -9.76
N ASP A 296 24.68 6.84 -9.77
CA ASP A 296 25.15 7.62 -8.62
C ASP A 296 24.01 8.31 -7.87
N GLY A 297 22.76 8.11 -8.28
CA GLY A 297 21.56 8.69 -7.67
C GLY A 297 21.30 10.16 -8.06
N ASN A 298 21.94 10.67 -9.13
CA ASN A 298 21.61 12.01 -9.61
C ASN A 298 20.39 11.94 -10.54
N PHE A 299 19.52 12.97 -10.47
CA PHE A 299 18.39 13.07 -11.37
C PHE A 299 18.83 13.34 -12.81
N VAL A 300 18.39 12.49 -13.75
CA VAL A 300 18.71 12.65 -15.17
C VAL A 300 17.92 13.81 -15.78
N ASP A 301 16.68 14.02 -15.34
CA ASP A 301 15.86 15.19 -15.67
C ASP A 301 15.80 16.13 -14.45
N GLU A 302 16.86 16.90 -14.27
CA GLU A 302 16.99 17.81 -13.12
C GLU A 302 15.94 18.91 -13.12
N GLU A 303 15.53 19.41 -14.29
CA GLU A 303 14.48 20.43 -14.40
C GLU A 303 13.16 19.91 -13.83
N HIS A 304 12.77 18.69 -14.22
CA HIS A 304 11.57 18.07 -13.69
C HIS A 304 11.67 17.82 -12.18
N ALA A 305 12.81 17.33 -11.68
CA ALA A 305 13.01 17.09 -10.24
C ALA A 305 12.91 18.40 -9.43
N ARG A 306 13.47 19.51 -9.92
CA ARG A 306 13.33 20.83 -9.27
C ARG A 306 11.90 21.37 -9.32
N TRP A 307 11.18 21.13 -10.41
CA TRP A 307 9.76 21.48 -10.48
C TRP A 307 8.94 20.63 -9.48
N VAL A 308 9.16 19.31 -9.39
CA VAL A 308 8.52 18.45 -8.39
C VAL A 308 8.79 18.95 -6.97
N ALA A 309 10.05 19.31 -6.67
CA ALA A 309 10.41 19.89 -5.38
C ALA A 309 9.57 21.13 -5.07
N ALA A 310 9.41 22.04 -6.04
CA ALA A 310 8.64 23.26 -5.85
C ALA A 310 7.15 22.99 -5.55
N VAL A 311 6.50 22.11 -6.30
CA VAL A 311 5.07 21.82 -6.10
C VAL A 311 4.80 20.95 -4.88
N ASN A 312 5.81 20.23 -4.38
CA ASN A 312 5.64 19.35 -3.20
C ASN A 312 5.87 20.07 -1.85
N CYS A 313 6.47 21.28 -1.85
CA CYS A 313 6.78 22.02 -0.62
C CYS A 313 5.55 22.32 0.22
N GLU A 314 4.44 22.73 -0.41
CA GLU A 314 3.27 23.25 0.30
C GLU A 314 2.60 22.22 1.20
N LYS A 315 2.37 21.00 0.69
CA LYS A 315 1.59 19.98 1.40
C LYS A 315 2.21 18.58 1.42
N GLY A 316 3.35 18.35 0.78
CA GLY A 316 3.92 17.01 0.71
C GLY A 316 2.97 15.99 0.06
N ASN A 317 2.22 16.39 -0.98
CA ASN A 317 1.13 15.58 -1.53
C ASN A 317 1.61 14.35 -2.30
N PHE A 318 2.85 14.38 -2.81
CA PHE A 318 3.34 13.36 -3.71
C PHE A 318 4.17 12.31 -3.00
N ASN A 319 4.05 11.08 -3.46
CA ASN A 319 5.05 10.06 -3.23
C ASN A 319 6.13 10.24 -4.30
N LEU A 320 7.39 10.17 -3.89
CA LEU A 320 8.55 10.44 -4.73
C LEU A 320 9.29 9.13 -4.97
N HIS A 321 9.31 8.65 -6.21
CA HIS A 321 10.01 7.44 -6.60
C HIS A 321 11.25 7.79 -7.42
N PHE A 322 12.39 7.20 -7.06
CA PHE A 322 13.69 7.38 -7.69
C PHE A 322 14.18 6.05 -8.23
N GLY A 323 14.31 5.94 -9.53
CA GLY A 323 14.68 4.68 -10.13
C GLY A 323 15.30 4.81 -11.52
N LYS A 324 15.75 3.68 -12.05
CA LYS A 324 16.16 3.61 -13.44
C LYS A 324 14.96 3.77 -14.36
N LYS A 325 15.22 4.17 -15.62
CA LYS A 325 14.20 4.47 -16.65
C LYS A 325 13.13 3.38 -16.88
N ASN A 326 13.38 2.15 -16.43
CA ASN A 326 12.48 1.00 -16.60
C ASN A 326 11.73 0.62 -15.32
N LYS A 327 11.93 1.35 -14.22
CA LYS A 327 11.29 1.06 -12.94
C LYS A 327 10.07 1.94 -12.72
N LEU A 328 9.03 1.37 -12.16
CA LEU A 328 7.80 2.04 -11.79
C LEU A 328 7.48 1.76 -10.33
N ALA A 329 7.10 2.78 -9.58
CA ALA A 329 6.43 2.58 -8.32
C ALA A 329 4.92 2.77 -8.47
N MET A 330 4.18 1.96 -7.72
CA MET A 330 2.73 2.00 -7.66
C MET A 330 2.26 1.94 -6.23
N CYS A 331 1.04 2.48 -6.03
CA CYS A 331 0.40 2.56 -4.73
C CYS A 331 1.29 3.16 -3.64
N CYS A 332 1.17 2.69 -2.40
CA CYS A 332 1.88 3.28 -1.28
C CYS A 332 3.34 2.83 -1.16
N ARG A 333 3.74 1.68 -1.77
CA ARG A 333 5.10 1.13 -1.58
C ARG A 333 5.62 0.25 -2.71
N TYR A 334 4.74 -0.31 -3.52
CA TYR A 334 5.09 -1.34 -4.48
C TYR A 334 5.99 -0.79 -5.60
N GLU A 335 7.15 -1.40 -5.80
CA GLU A 335 8.09 -1.14 -6.88
C GLU A 335 8.16 -2.35 -7.83
N ASN A 336 8.18 -2.08 -9.11
CA ASN A 336 8.38 -3.10 -10.14
C ASN A 336 9.79 -3.00 -10.69
N ASP A 337 10.61 -4.00 -10.42
CA ASP A 337 11.88 -4.19 -11.11
C ASP A 337 11.66 -5.12 -12.31
N ILE A 338 11.63 -4.52 -13.49
CA ILE A 338 11.40 -5.23 -14.74
C ILE A 338 12.59 -6.14 -15.09
N GLU A 339 13.81 -5.78 -14.68
CA GLU A 339 15.03 -6.57 -14.93
C GLU A 339 15.09 -7.85 -14.06
N ASP A 340 14.48 -7.84 -12.86
CA ASP A 340 14.36 -9.04 -12.00
C ASP A 340 13.28 -10.02 -12.48
N MET A 341 12.43 -9.58 -13.40
CA MET A 341 11.49 -10.43 -14.09
C MET A 341 12.14 -11.00 -15.34
N ASP A 342 12.68 -12.21 -15.29
CA ASP A 342 12.94 -13.07 -16.46
C ASP A 342 11.61 -13.42 -17.16
N LEU A 343 10.80 -12.40 -17.41
CA LEU A 343 9.52 -12.56 -18.07
C LEU A 343 9.73 -12.41 -19.57
N THR A 344 9.09 -13.29 -20.31
CA THR A 344 9.14 -13.34 -21.76
C THR A 344 8.87 -11.97 -22.41
N PRO A 345 9.48 -11.67 -23.58
CA PRO A 345 9.32 -10.40 -24.30
C PRO A 345 7.86 -9.95 -24.50
N ASP A 346 6.93 -10.88 -24.52
CA ASP A 346 5.49 -10.63 -24.70
C ASP A 346 4.81 -9.95 -23.49
N SER A 347 5.43 -9.98 -22.30
CA SER A 347 4.93 -9.27 -21.11
C SER A 347 5.02 -7.75 -21.21
N PHE A 348 5.81 -7.26 -22.15
CA PHE A 348 6.09 -5.83 -22.37
C PHE A 348 5.31 -5.22 -23.53
N GLY A 349 4.36 -5.93 -24.08
CA GLY A 349 3.68 -5.57 -25.32
C GLY A 349 3.07 -4.18 -25.36
N ASN A 350 2.69 -3.60 -24.20
CA ASN A 350 2.04 -2.29 -24.12
C ASN A 350 2.50 -1.50 -22.89
N GLY A 351 3.78 -1.12 -22.82
CA GLY A 351 4.26 -0.17 -21.82
C GLY A 351 4.59 -0.72 -20.44
N GLY A 352 4.72 -2.05 -20.27
CA GLY A 352 5.27 -2.66 -19.05
C GLY A 352 4.45 -2.50 -17.76
N VAL A 353 3.15 -2.24 -17.85
CA VAL A 353 2.33 -1.80 -16.71
C VAL A 353 1.34 -2.85 -16.19
N ASN A 354 1.25 -4.04 -16.77
CA ASN A 354 0.30 -5.07 -16.32
C ASN A 354 0.95 -5.99 -15.28
N ILE A 355 1.24 -5.46 -14.10
CA ILE A 355 2.01 -6.12 -13.05
C ILE A 355 1.33 -5.92 -11.70
N GLY A 356 1.47 -6.88 -10.79
CA GLY A 356 0.90 -6.77 -9.46
C GLY A 356 1.39 -7.80 -8.46
N SER A 357 0.73 -7.85 -7.31
CA SER A 357 0.87 -8.92 -6.33
C SER A 357 -0.46 -9.65 -6.16
N HIS A 358 -0.44 -10.97 -6.18
CA HIS A 358 -1.68 -11.71 -5.96
C HIS A 358 -2.00 -11.89 -4.47
N ARG A 359 -0.98 -11.91 -3.60
CA ARG A 359 -1.15 -12.01 -2.15
C ARG A 359 0.14 -11.69 -1.40
N VAL A 360 -0.05 -11.14 -0.19
CA VAL A 360 1.02 -10.89 0.78
C VAL A 360 0.78 -11.73 2.03
N ILE A 361 1.83 -12.37 2.54
CA ILE A 361 1.84 -13.05 3.83
C ILE A 361 3.14 -12.68 4.54
N THR A 362 3.05 -12.26 5.80
CA THR A 362 4.18 -11.73 6.57
C THR A 362 4.59 -12.69 7.68
N PRO A 363 5.81 -13.25 7.69
CA PRO A 363 6.40 -13.88 8.85
C PRO A 363 6.65 -12.87 9.98
N ASN A 364 6.44 -13.28 11.24
CA ASN A 364 6.66 -12.44 12.41
C ASN A 364 8.14 -12.47 12.82
N PHE A 365 8.98 -11.62 12.25
CA PHE A 365 10.41 -11.55 12.54
C PHE A 365 10.72 -11.27 14.02
N PRO A 366 10.05 -10.33 14.71
CA PRO A 366 10.25 -10.13 16.15
C PRO A 366 10.04 -11.40 16.98
N ARG A 367 8.97 -12.13 16.71
CA ARG A 367 8.72 -13.41 17.43
C ARG A 367 9.80 -14.45 17.15
N ALA A 368 10.28 -14.56 15.92
CA ALA A 368 11.36 -15.47 15.59
C ALA A 368 12.63 -15.14 16.41
N ALA A 369 12.94 -13.86 16.56
CA ALA A 369 14.03 -13.37 17.40
C ALA A 369 13.82 -13.75 18.87
N ILE A 370 12.64 -13.50 19.45
CA ILE A 370 12.31 -13.92 20.83
C ILE A 370 12.46 -15.43 21.01
N MET A 371 11.93 -16.22 20.07
CA MET A 371 12.00 -17.69 20.14
C MET A 371 13.42 -18.23 20.02
N SER A 372 14.29 -17.56 19.28
CA SER A 372 15.69 -17.93 19.13
C SER A 372 16.52 -17.69 20.39
N GLY A 373 16.07 -16.73 21.24
CA GLY A 373 16.81 -16.28 22.42
C GLY A 373 18.15 -15.62 22.06
N GLY A 374 18.23 -14.92 20.93
CA GLY A 374 19.44 -14.27 20.43
C GLY A 374 20.39 -15.20 19.67
N ASN A 375 20.04 -16.48 19.48
CA ASN A 375 20.87 -17.41 18.72
C ASN A 375 20.55 -17.34 17.23
N ILE A 376 21.55 -16.96 16.41
CA ILE A 376 21.39 -16.73 14.97
C ILE A 376 21.00 -18.01 14.23
N GLU A 377 21.61 -19.16 14.52
CA GLU A 377 21.30 -20.43 13.86
C GLU A 377 19.84 -20.83 14.09
N LYS A 378 19.37 -20.75 15.35
CA LYS A 378 17.97 -21.01 15.69
C LYS A 378 17.01 -19.99 15.03
N PHE A 379 17.41 -18.74 14.94
CA PHE A 379 16.63 -17.70 14.27
C PHE A 379 16.42 -18.05 12.79
N VAL A 380 17.48 -18.44 12.10
CA VAL A 380 17.44 -18.87 10.70
C VAL A 380 16.60 -20.14 10.53
N ASP A 381 16.76 -21.15 11.39
CA ASP A 381 15.97 -22.39 11.34
C ASP A 381 14.47 -22.13 11.50
N ILE A 382 14.09 -21.22 12.41
CA ILE A 382 12.70 -20.80 12.61
C ILE A 382 12.17 -20.12 11.34
N LEU A 383 12.92 -19.15 10.80
CA LEU A 383 12.53 -18.44 9.60
C LEU A 383 12.45 -19.37 8.38
N ASP A 384 13.37 -20.33 8.24
CA ASP A 384 13.33 -21.32 7.16
C ASP A 384 11.99 -22.08 7.16
N ARG A 385 11.56 -22.54 8.34
CA ARG A 385 10.25 -23.20 8.48
C ARG A 385 9.10 -22.29 8.14
N TRP A 386 9.14 -21.03 8.59
CA TRP A 386 8.04 -20.09 8.36
C TRP A 386 7.96 -19.63 6.92
N PHE A 387 9.10 -19.43 6.26
CA PHE A 387 9.12 -19.13 4.82
C PHE A 387 8.60 -20.30 3.98
N ASP A 388 8.91 -21.54 4.35
CA ASP A 388 8.38 -22.73 3.68
C ASP A 388 6.84 -22.78 3.75
N ILE A 389 6.28 -22.59 4.96
CA ILE A 389 4.82 -22.55 5.14
C ILE A 389 4.20 -21.37 4.39
N THR A 390 4.80 -20.20 4.48
CA THR A 390 4.34 -18.99 3.77
C THR A 390 4.33 -19.19 2.25
N ALA A 391 5.40 -19.74 1.68
CA ALA A 391 5.50 -20.00 0.25
C ALA A 391 4.45 -21.03 -0.21
N LYS A 392 4.20 -22.07 0.57
CA LYS A 392 3.12 -23.05 0.31
C LYS A 392 1.73 -22.40 0.35
N LEU A 393 1.46 -21.52 1.31
CA LEU A 393 0.19 -20.78 1.39
C LEU A 393 0.01 -19.82 0.20
N LEU A 394 1.06 -19.10 -0.20
CA LEU A 394 1.06 -18.26 -1.40
C LEU A 394 0.80 -19.09 -2.65
N HIS A 395 1.45 -20.25 -2.78
CA HIS A 395 1.22 -21.16 -3.92
C HIS A 395 -0.22 -21.70 -3.94
N ILE A 396 -0.79 -22.06 -2.79
CA ILE A 396 -2.21 -22.44 -2.67
C ILE A 396 -3.11 -21.32 -3.19
N HIS A 397 -2.88 -20.08 -2.73
CA HIS A 397 -3.67 -18.94 -3.15
C HIS A 397 -3.59 -18.74 -4.69
N ARG A 398 -2.39 -18.82 -5.26
CA ARG A 398 -2.16 -18.67 -6.69
C ARG A 398 -2.86 -19.75 -7.51
N VAL A 399 -2.59 -21.03 -7.19
CA VAL A 399 -2.96 -22.15 -8.04
C VAL A 399 -4.34 -22.72 -7.70
N ASP A 400 -4.66 -22.87 -6.40
CA ASP A 400 -5.89 -23.51 -5.98
C ASP A 400 -7.07 -22.56 -5.85
N ILE A 401 -6.81 -21.29 -5.55
CA ILE A 401 -7.86 -20.28 -5.44
C ILE A 401 -8.00 -19.47 -6.73
N LEU A 402 -6.97 -18.72 -7.13
CA LEU A 402 -7.11 -17.81 -8.26
C LEU A 402 -7.08 -18.50 -9.62
N GLN A 403 -6.07 -19.32 -9.91
CA GLN A 403 -5.93 -19.94 -11.24
C GLN A 403 -7.15 -20.80 -11.59
N LYS A 404 -7.62 -21.62 -10.64
CA LYS A 404 -8.81 -22.45 -10.88
C LYS A 404 -10.07 -21.64 -11.16
N ARG A 405 -10.19 -20.45 -10.58
CA ARG A 405 -11.32 -19.57 -10.86
C ARG A 405 -11.21 -18.94 -12.24
N ILE A 406 -10.02 -18.50 -12.63
CA ILE A 406 -9.76 -17.96 -13.95
C ILE A 406 -10.04 -19.02 -15.01
N ASP A 407 -9.56 -20.25 -14.83
CA ASP A 407 -9.74 -21.35 -15.79
C ASP A 407 -11.21 -21.77 -15.96
N ARG A 408 -11.97 -21.78 -14.87
CA ARG A 408 -13.36 -22.27 -14.85
C ARG A 408 -14.39 -21.18 -15.09
N ASN A 409 -14.07 -19.96 -14.74
CA ASN A 409 -14.89 -18.79 -14.97
C ASN A 409 -14.04 -17.65 -15.50
N PRO A 410 -13.77 -17.61 -16.84
CA PRO A 410 -12.95 -16.54 -17.43
C PRO A 410 -13.56 -15.16 -17.27
N GLU A 411 -14.85 -15.04 -16.90
CA GLU A 411 -15.51 -13.77 -16.56
C GLU A 411 -15.23 -13.32 -15.12
N TYR A 412 -14.70 -14.22 -14.30
CA TYR A 412 -14.15 -13.84 -13.01
C TYR A 412 -12.94 -12.92 -13.25
N LEU A 413 -12.94 -11.78 -12.60
CA LEU A 413 -12.06 -10.68 -12.96
C LEU A 413 -12.42 -10.08 -14.34
N GLN A 414 -13.67 -9.74 -14.50
CA GLN A 414 -14.42 -9.39 -15.74
C GLN A 414 -13.59 -8.83 -16.90
N TYR A 415 -12.74 -7.82 -16.64
CA TYR A 415 -11.94 -7.14 -17.65
C TYR A 415 -10.62 -7.85 -17.94
N PHE A 416 -10.19 -8.76 -17.09
CA PHE A 416 -8.84 -9.30 -17.10
C PHE A 416 -8.77 -10.67 -17.74
N GLY A 417 -9.68 -11.58 -17.38
CA GLY A 417 -9.68 -12.94 -17.90
C GLY A 417 -10.02 -13.00 -19.39
N LYS A 418 -11.14 -12.37 -19.79
CA LYS A 418 -11.59 -12.40 -21.19
C LYS A 418 -10.80 -11.49 -22.11
N LEU A 419 -10.38 -10.32 -21.63
CA LEU A 419 -9.64 -9.35 -22.44
C LEU A 419 -8.14 -9.59 -22.45
N GLY A 420 -7.63 -10.55 -21.67
CA GLY A 420 -6.21 -10.81 -21.58
C GLY A 420 -5.41 -9.68 -20.91
N TRP A 421 -6.07 -8.84 -20.09
CA TRP A 421 -5.38 -7.78 -19.32
C TRP A 421 -4.71 -8.32 -18.09
N PHE A 422 -5.19 -9.43 -17.57
CA PHE A 422 -4.72 -10.04 -16.35
C PHE A 422 -4.09 -11.40 -16.64
N SER A 423 -2.86 -11.55 -16.18
CA SER A 423 -2.18 -12.84 -16.09
C SER A 423 -1.62 -13.03 -14.71
N LEU A 424 -1.77 -14.22 -14.15
CA LEU A 424 -1.07 -14.57 -12.91
C LEU A 424 0.45 -14.60 -13.11
N ASP A 425 0.93 -14.79 -14.34
CA ASP A 425 2.37 -14.83 -14.64
C ASP A 425 3.09 -13.49 -14.39
N THR A 426 2.33 -12.39 -14.46
CA THR A 426 2.83 -11.05 -14.13
C THR A 426 2.55 -10.62 -12.69
N MET A 427 2.09 -11.54 -11.83
CA MET A 427 1.80 -11.25 -10.42
C MET A 427 2.77 -11.96 -9.49
N PHE A 428 3.28 -11.20 -8.52
CA PHE A 428 4.15 -11.72 -7.49
C PHE A 428 3.39 -12.43 -6.37
N SER A 429 4.03 -13.47 -5.85
CA SER A 429 3.79 -14.05 -4.52
C SER A 429 4.67 -13.28 -3.54
N THR A 430 4.09 -12.48 -2.63
CA THR A 430 4.86 -11.50 -1.85
C THR A 430 5.08 -11.95 -0.42
N PHE A 431 6.33 -11.99 0.02
CA PHE A 431 6.69 -12.04 1.42
C PHE A 431 6.63 -10.63 2.01
N GLY A 432 5.76 -10.41 3.00
CA GLY A 432 5.71 -9.15 3.72
C GLY A 432 6.87 -9.04 4.72
N VAL A 433 7.43 -7.84 4.81
CA VAL A 433 8.51 -7.50 5.75
C VAL A 433 8.00 -6.41 6.68
N THR A 434 8.06 -6.66 8.00
CA THR A 434 7.72 -5.70 9.05
C THR A 434 8.37 -6.10 10.37
N GLY A 435 8.55 -5.17 11.30
CA GLY A 435 9.14 -5.47 12.61
C GLY A 435 10.63 -5.80 12.57
N ILE A 436 11.34 -5.36 11.54
CA ILE A 436 12.78 -5.62 11.42
C ILE A 436 13.56 -4.93 12.54
N TYR A 437 13.18 -3.71 12.89
CA TYR A 437 13.78 -3.00 14.01
C TYR A 437 13.72 -3.82 15.30
N GLU A 438 12.53 -4.29 15.67
CA GLU A 438 12.32 -5.07 16.88
C GLU A 438 13.02 -6.44 16.80
N ALA A 439 13.04 -7.05 15.60
CA ALA A 439 13.77 -8.32 15.41
C ALA A 439 15.28 -8.15 15.67
N VAL A 440 15.89 -7.10 15.11
CA VAL A 440 17.31 -6.76 15.33
C VAL A 440 17.57 -6.53 16.82
N LYS A 441 16.71 -5.74 17.47
CA LYS A 441 16.80 -5.43 18.90
C LYS A 441 16.67 -6.68 19.77
N TYR A 442 15.73 -7.58 19.49
CA TYR A 442 15.53 -8.80 20.27
C TYR A 442 16.61 -9.86 19.98
N MET A 443 17.37 -9.70 18.90
CA MET A 443 18.62 -10.46 18.68
C MET A 443 19.82 -9.87 19.43
N GLY A 444 19.65 -8.73 20.11
CA GLY A 444 20.67 -8.10 20.95
C GLY A 444 21.51 -7.03 20.26
N TYR A 445 21.05 -6.49 19.12
CA TYR A 445 21.73 -5.46 18.35
C TYR A 445 20.94 -4.15 18.35
N ASP A 446 21.62 -3.04 18.08
CA ASP A 446 20.98 -1.77 17.71
C ASP A 446 21.12 -1.57 16.19
N ILE A 447 20.01 -1.36 15.50
CA ILE A 447 19.99 -1.23 14.02
C ILE A 447 20.76 0.00 13.52
N ILE A 448 20.99 0.99 14.41
CA ILE A 448 21.72 2.24 14.09
C ILE A 448 23.22 2.01 14.16
N ASP A 449 23.68 1.09 15.00
CA ASP A 449 25.09 0.74 15.12
C ASP A 449 25.55 -0.12 13.93
N ASP A 450 26.87 -0.13 13.67
CA ASP A 450 27.45 -0.88 12.55
C ASP A 450 27.09 -2.37 12.59
N ASP A 451 27.22 -3.04 13.75
CA ASP A 451 26.91 -4.46 13.91
C ASP A 451 25.41 -4.75 13.68
N GLY A 452 24.52 -3.89 14.16
CA GLY A 452 23.08 -4.03 13.97
C GLY A 452 22.65 -3.74 12.53
N THR A 453 23.27 -2.75 11.91
CA THR A 453 23.09 -2.46 10.49
C THR A 453 23.54 -3.64 9.62
N GLU A 454 24.71 -4.26 9.91
CA GLU A 454 25.20 -5.43 9.17
C GLU A 454 24.28 -6.63 9.35
N PHE A 455 23.82 -6.90 10.59
CA PHE A 455 22.85 -7.95 10.85
C PHE A 455 21.54 -7.74 10.07
N ALA A 456 21.01 -6.51 10.03
CA ALA A 456 19.81 -6.17 9.27
C ALA A 456 20.03 -6.37 7.75
N LEU A 457 21.18 -5.96 7.21
CA LEU A 457 21.54 -6.18 5.81
C LEU A 457 21.62 -7.68 5.46
N ASP A 458 22.20 -8.49 6.35
CA ASP A 458 22.27 -9.94 6.15
C ASP A 458 20.91 -10.60 6.21
N LEU A 459 20.02 -10.12 7.09
CA LEU A 459 18.62 -10.55 7.11
C LEU A 459 17.90 -10.19 5.79
N MET A 460 18.11 -8.99 5.25
CA MET A 460 17.54 -8.61 3.95
C MET A 460 18.09 -9.47 2.81
N LYS A 461 19.39 -9.75 2.77
CA LYS A 461 20.01 -10.68 1.81
C LYS A 461 19.41 -12.08 1.91
N TYR A 462 19.22 -12.57 3.14
CA TYR A 462 18.56 -13.85 3.39
C TYR A 462 17.14 -13.87 2.82
N ILE A 463 16.32 -12.85 3.07
CA ILE A 463 14.96 -12.73 2.52
C ILE A 463 14.99 -12.74 0.99
N LYS A 464 15.89 -11.96 0.38
CA LYS A 464 16.11 -11.96 -1.09
C LYS A 464 16.46 -13.35 -1.62
N GLY A 465 17.32 -14.06 -0.88
CA GLY A 465 17.68 -15.45 -1.18
C GLY A 465 16.47 -16.39 -1.18
N LYS A 466 15.53 -16.21 -0.21
CA LYS A 466 14.27 -16.98 -0.16
C LYS A 466 13.37 -16.70 -1.34
N CYS A 467 13.24 -15.44 -1.77
CA CYS A 467 12.50 -15.10 -2.99
C CYS A 467 13.06 -15.84 -4.21
N LYS A 468 14.37 -15.81 -4.40
CA LYS A 468 15.05 -16.53 -5.49
C LYS A 468 14.85 -18.04 -5.41
N TYR A 469 14.97 -18.62 -4.22
CA TYR A 469 14.79 -20.05 -3.99
C TYR A 469 13.38 -20.51 -4.36
N TYR A 470 12.33 -19.83 -3.84
CA TYR A 470 10.95 -20.23 -4.09
C TYR A 470 10.48 -19.92 -5.52
N ARG A 471 11.09 -18.92 -6.18
CA ARG A 471 10.92 -18.73 -7.64
C ARG A 471 11.29 -20.00 -8.41
N GLY A 472 12.41 -20.62 -8.06
CA GLY A 472 12.83 -21.90 -8.65
C GLY A 472 11.92 -23.08 -8.28
N VAL A 473 11.46 -23.16 -7.02
CA VAL A 473 10.62 -24.27 -6.54
C VAL A 473 9.24 -24.28 -7.21
N TYR A 474 8.61 -23.11 -7.36
CA TYR A 474 7.24 -22.99 -7.82
C TYR A 474 7.10 -22.51 -9.28
N ASN A 475 8.20 -22.19 -9.93
CA ASN A 475 8.24 -21.63 -11.28
C ASN A 475 7.28 -20.44 -11.44
N CYS A 476 7.29 -19.52 -10.50
CA CYS A 476 6.52 -18.28 -10.53
C CYS A 476 7.25 -17.17 -9.76
N THR A 477 6.83 -15.93 -9.96
CA THR A 477 7.51 -14.76 -9.38
C THR A 477 7.28 -14.67 -7.87
N PHE A 478 8.36 -14.44 -7.11
CA PHE A 478 8.36 -14.12 -5.69
C PHE A 478 9.14 -12.83 -5.45
N ASN A 479 8.63 -11.97 -4.59
CA ASN A 479 9.32 -10.79 -4.10
C ASN A 479 9.14 -10.62 -2.59
N ALA A 480 9.84 -9.65 -2.02
CA ALA A 480 9.64 -9.21 -0.64
C ALA A 480 9.33 -7.71 -0.64
N GLU A 481 8.35 -7.29 0.15
CA GLU A 481 7.86 -5.93 0.26
C GLU A 481 7.86 -5.50 1.72
N GLU A 482 8.42 -4.32 2.02
CA GLU A 482 8.21 -3.64 3.30
C GLU A 482 6.75 -3.18 3.35
N ILE A 483 5.91 -3.97 4.02
CA ILE A 483 4.46 -3.79 3.98
C ILE A 483 4.00 -2.53 4.73
N PRO A 484 2.85 -1.94 4.36
CA PRO A 484 2.23 -0.88 5.13
C PRO A 484 1.98 -1.23 6.60
N GLY A 485 1.53 -2.44 6.88
CA GLY A 485 1.44 -3.01 8.22
C GLY A 485 0.47 -2.29 9.17
N GLU A 486 -0.55 -1.57 8.67
CA GLU A 486 -1.46 -0.76 9.49
C GLU A 486 -2.08 -1.59 10.62
N GLN A 487 -2.61 -2.74 10.28
CA GLN A 487 -3.17 -3.69 11.23
C GLN A 487 -2.18 -4.78 11.62
N ALA A 488 -1.34 -5.25 10.70
CA ALA A 488 -0.41 -6.36 10.95
C ALA A 488 0.54 -6.08 12.12
N CYS A 489 1.12 -4.88 12.15
CA CYS A 489 2.05 -4.46 13.20
C CYS A 489 1.41 -4.49 14.59
N VAL A 490 0.17 -4.07 14.70
CA VAL A 490 -0.61 -4.09 15.96
C VAL A 490 -0.97 -5.53 16.33
N THR A 491 -1.57 -6.26 15.39
CA THR A 491 -2.03 -7.65 15.61
C THR A 491 -0.89 -8.58 16.05
N LEU A 492 0.25 -8.52 15.36
CA LEU A 492 1.40 -9.38 15.67
C LEU A 492 1.95 -9.05 17.06
N ARG A 493 2.14 -7.76 17.38
CA ARG A 493 2.65 -7.34 18.69
C ARG A 493 1.69 -7.72 19.83
N GLN A 494 0.38 -7.52 19.65
CA GLN A 494 -0.62 -7.90 20.66
C GLN A 494 -0.60 -9.40 20.96
N LYS A 495 -0.52 -10.23 19.94
CA LYS A 495 -0.43 -11.70 20.10
C LYS A 495 0.87 -12.12 20.77
N ASP A 496 1.99 -11.46 20.45
CA ASP A 496 3.27 -11.73 21.10
C ASP A 496 3.23 -11.38 22.58
N GLY A 497 2.56 -10.27 22.96
CA GLY A 497 2.33 -9.91 24.35
C GLY A 497 1.48 -10.93 25.13
N LEU A 498 0.56 -11.64 24.46
CA LEU A 498 -0.18 -12.73 25.08
C LEU A 498 0.68 -13.98 25.30
N MET A 499 1.56 -14.28 24.33
CA MET A 499 2.38 -15.51 24.32
C MET A 499 3.62 -15.39 25.21
N TYR A 500 4.22 -14.22 25.30
CA TYR A 500 5.52 -13.97 25.96
C TYR A 500 5.40 -12.91 27.05
N LYS A 501 4.54 -13.17 28.05
CA LYS A 501 4.27 -12.24 29.17
C LYS A 501 5.51 -11.83 29.98
N GLY A 502 6.58 -12.61 29.93
CA GLY A 502 7.84 -12.31 30.62
C GLY A 502 8.86 -11.54 29.77
N HIS A 503 8.57 -11.31 28.50
CA HIS A 503 9.42 -10.51 27.61
C HIS A 503 9.14 -9.03 27.84
N ASP A 504 10.21 -8.25 27.93
CA ASP A 504 10.11 -6.79 28.07
C ASP A 504 9.90 -6.16 26.70
N PHE A 505 8.65 -5.86 26.39
CA PHE A 505 8.29 -5.18 25.16
C PHE A 505 8.31 -3.67 25.40
N ASP A 506 9.13 -2.97 24.67
CA ASP A 506 9.23 -1.50 24.71
C ASP A 506 8.34 -0.77 23.68
N CYS A 507 7.47 -1.51 23.00
CA CYS A 507 6.54 -0.99 22.01
C CYS A 507 5.15 -1.59 22.16
N GLU A 508 4.10 -0.90 21.71
CA GLU A 508 2.71 -1.38 21.68
C GLU A 508 2.29 -1.87 20.29
N LEU A 509 3.09 -1.59 19.27
CA LEU A 509 2.97 -2.08 17.91
C LEU A 509 4.36 -2.26 17.31
N TYR A 510 4.53 -3.22 16.40
CA TYR A 510 5.77 -3.37 15.66
C TYR A 510 5.93 -2.30 14.59
N SER A 511 7.16 -2.03 14.21
CA SER A 511 7.45 -1.02 13.20
C SER A 511 7.09 -1.49 11.79
N ASN A 512 6.60 -0.56 11.01
CA ASN A 512 6.38 -0.71 9.57
C ASN A 512 7.37 0.12 8.75
N GLN A 513 8.39 0.62 9.39
CA GLN A 513 9.58 1.25 8.85
C GLN A 513 10.80 0.54 9.44
N TYR A 514 11.94 0.54 8.75
CA TYR A 514 13.18 -0.02 9.29
C TYR A 514 13.61 0.69 10.57
N ILE A 515 13.34 1.99 10.68
CA ILE A 515 13.47 2.75 11.92
C ILE A 515 12.07 3.26 12.28
N PRO A 516 11.51 2.88 13.44
CA PRO A 516 10.16 3.30 13.84
C PRO A 516 10.01 4.81 13.82
N LEU A 517 8.87 5.29 13.32
CA LEU A 517 8.61 6.74 13.25
C LEU A 517 8.54 7.42 14.63
N ILE A 518 8.35 6.64 15.70
CA ILE A 518 8.32 7.11 17.08
C ILE A 518 9.72 7.24 17.72
N ASN A 519 10.76 6.74 17.06
CA ASN A 519 12.14 6.84 17.59
C ASN A 519 12.71 8.22 17.30
N ASP A 520 13.43 8.74 18.28
CA ASP A 520 14.17 10.00 18.18
C ASP A 520 15.48 9.77 17.41
N VAL A 521 15.33 9.60 16.09
CA VAL A 521 16.43 9.45 15.13
C VAL A 521 16.24 10.50 14.07
N ASP A 522 17.27 11.28 13.80
CA ASP A 522 17.21 12.36 12.83
C ASP A 522 16.80 11.88 11.41
N MET A 523 16.25 12.81 10.64
CA MET A 523 15.69 12.49 9.32
C MET A 523 16.74 11.90 8.37
N LEU A 524 17.96 12.40 8.38
CA LEU A 524 19.00 12.02 7.41
C LEU A 524 19.55 10.62 7.71
N THR A 525 19.82 10.31 8.98
CA THR A 525 20.18 8.95 9.41
C THR A 525 19.09 7.95 9.05
N ARG A 526 17.81 8.31 9.26
CA ARG A 526 16.66 7.48 8.85
C ARG A 526 16.63 7.21 7.36
N ILE A 527 16.83 8.23 6.54
CA ILE A 527 16.86 8.12 5.08
C ILE A 527 18.03 7.22 4.63
N ASP A 528 19.25 7.47 5.14
CA ASP A 528 20.44 6.72 4.73
C ASP A 528 20.33 5.23 5.05
N LEU A 529 20.03 4.89 6.30
CA LEU A 529 19.89 3.50 6.72
C LEU A 529 18.77 2.79 5.95
N SER A 530 17.61 3.43 5.80
CA SER A 530 16.50 2.86 5.04
C SER A 530 16.89 2.60 3.58
N GLY A 531 17.63 3.51 2.95
CA GLY A 531 18.13 3.33 1.58
C GLY A 531 19.04 2.12 1.44
N ARG A 532 19.93 1.89 2.43
CA ARG A 532 20.81 0.71 2.45
C ARG A 532 20.02 -0.60 2.53
N PHE A 533 18.95 -0.66 3.33
CA PHE A 533 18.11 -1.85 3.47
C PHE A 533 17.20 -2.06 2.25
N MET A 534 16.58 -1.01 1.74
CA MET A 534 15.63 -1.09 0.63
C MET A 534 16.28 -1.55 -0.69
N LYS A 535 17.56 -1.30 -0.90
CA LYS A 535 18.34 -1.85 -2.03
C LYS A 535 18.37 -3.39 -2.07
N MET A 536 18.08 -4.05 -0.94
CA MET A 536 18.16 -5.51 -0.83
C MET A 536 16.84 -6.21 -1.15
N ILE A 537 15.70 -5.51 -1.21
CA ILE A 537 14.38 -6.10 -1.49
C ILE A 537 13.82 -5.56 -2.81
N SER A 538 13.07 -6.41 -3.52
CA SER A 538 12.59 -6.11 -4.88
C SER A 538 11.10 -5.74 -4.94
N GLY A 539 10.38 -5.80 -3.83
CA GLY A 539 8.95 -5.45 -3.77
C GLY A 539 8.68 -4.01 -3.31
N GLY A 540 9.74 -3.28 -2.98
CA GLY A 540 9.65 -1.89 -2.56
C GLY A 540 9.35 -1.69 -1.08
N GLY A 541 9.33 -0.43 -0.72
CA GLY A 541 9.00 0.14 0.58
C GLY A 541 8.90 1.65 0.42
N ILE A 542 8.53 2.39 1.44
CA ILE A 542 8.49 3.85 1.40
C ILE A 542 9.07 4.43 2.69
N VAL A 543 10.01 5.35 2.58
CA VAL A 543 10.55 6.11 3.71
C VAL A 543 9.65 7.29 3.99
N HIS A 544 9.28 7.50 5.24
CA HIS A 544 8.61 8.71 5.70
C HIS A 544 9.63 9.72 6.24
N ALA A 545 9.78 10.83 5.55
CA ALA A 545 10.50 12.01 6.01
C ALA A 545 9.50 12.98 6.65
N ASN A 546 9.22 12.80 7.95
CA ASN A 546 8.28 13.66 8.65
C ASN A 546 8.95 14.99 8.99
N ALA A 547 8.34 16.11 8.61
CA ALA A 547 8.82 17.45 8.92
C ALA A 547 7.81 18.21 9.79
N GLU A 548 8.30 18.92 10.81
CA GLU A 548 7.48 19.66 11.77
C GLU A 548 6.77 20.86 11.12
N ALA A 549 7.42 21.47 10.14
CA ALA A 549 6.94 22.62 9.40
C ALA A 549 7.07 22.38 7.88
N PRO A 550 6.38 23.16 7.04
CA PRO A 550 6.60 23.12 5.60
C PRO A 550 8.06 23.38 5.26
N ILE A 551 8.60 22.61 4.32
CA ILE A 551 9.89 22.92 3.72
C ILE A 551 9.72 24.22 2.93
N ASP A 552 10.38 25.29 3.37
CA ASP A 552 10.09 26.66 2.97
C ASP A 552 10.51 27.03 1.55
N THR A 553 11.44 26.27 0.95
CA THR A 553 11.94 26.53 -0.39
C THR A 553 12.03 25.26 -1.24
N ALA A 554 11.85 25.44 -2.55
CA ALA A 554 12.05 24.37 -3.54
C ALA A 554 13.50 23.82 -3.51
N GLY A 555 14.48 24.67 -3.21
CA GLY A 555 15.89 24.26 -3.08
C GLY A 555 16.09 23.27 -1.95
N LYS A 556 15.58 23.56 -0.75
CA LYS A 556 15.67 22.66 0.41
C LYS A 556 14.95 21.31 0.13
N MET A 557 13.76 21.36 -0.44
CA MET A 557 13.04 20.14 -0.84
C MET A 557 13.84 19.33 -1.86
N TYR A 558 14.47 19.99 -2.84
CA TYR A 558 15.31 19.33 -3.84
C TYR A 558 16.51 18.64 -3.21
N GLU A 559 17.20 19.27 -2.25
CA GLU A 559 18.35 18.65 -1.56
C GLU A 559 17.94 17.42 -0.72
N ILE A 560 16.77 17.43 -0.06
CA ILE A 560 16.22 16.25 0.61
C ILE A 560 15.98 15.12 -0.41
N MET A 561 15.37 15.43 -1.55
CA MET A 561 15.13 14.45 -2.62
C MET A 561 16.43 13.87 -3.16
N LYS A 562 17.42 14.72 -3.43
CA LYS A 562 18.75 14.33 -3.93
C LYS A 562 19.53 13.48 -2.92
N PHE A 563 19.47 13.84 -1.64
CA PHE A 563 20.08 13.04 -0.57
C PHE A 563 19.44 11.65 -0.50
N ALA A 564 18.11 11.56 -0.52
CA ALA A 564 17.41 10.28 -0.51
C ALA A 564 17.74 9.40 -1.73
N ALA A 565 17.79 9.99 -2.93
CA ALA A 565 18.17 9.27 -4.14
C ALA A 565 19.60 8.73 -4.06
N LYS A 566 20.56 9.54 -3.58
CA LYS A 566 21.97 9.15 -3.39
C LYS A 566 22.15 8.09 -2.31
N SER A 567 21.41 8.15 -1.22
CA SER A 567 21.37 7.10 -0.19
C SER A 567 20.77 5.79 -0.73
N GLY A 568 20.10 5.86 -1.89
CA GLY A 568 19.52 4.69 -2.56
C GLY A 568 18.14 4.33 -2.06
N VAL A 569 17.42 5.31 -1.50
CA VAL A 569 16.00 5.18 -1.22
C VAL A 569 15.24 5.18 -2.55
N PRO A 570 14.49 4.11 -2.87
CA PRO A 570 13.73 4.09 -4.11
C PRO A 570 12.43 4.88 -4.00
N HIS A 571 11.86 5.01 -2.81
CA HIS A 571 10.54 5.62 -2.62
C HIS A 571 10.48 6.35 -1.27
N ILE A 572 10.14 7.64 -1.30
CA ILE A 572 10.06 8.52 -0.11
C ILE A 572 8.82 9.41 -0.18
N ALA A 573 8.27 9.74 0.97
CA ALA A 573 7.28 10.79 1.11
C ALA A 573 7.73 11.80 2.17
N VAL A 574 7.76 13.08 1.82
CA VAL A 574 7.86 14.15 2.80
C VAL A 574 6.48 14.33 3.42
N CYS A 575 6.40 14.20 4.74
CA CYS A 575 5.14 14.05 5.44
C CYS A 575 4.93 15.20 6.42
N TYR A 576 3.77 15.84 6.32
CA TYR A 576 3.29 16.82 7.29
C TYR A 576 2.05 16.30 8.02
N ARG A 577 1.84 16.79 9.22
CA ARG A 577 0.60 16.60 9.98
C ARG A 577 -0.32 17.80 9.78
N PHE A 578 -1.57 17.57 9.47
CA PHE A 578 -2.57 18.61 9.25
C PHE A 578 -3.61 18.62 10.36
N GLY A 579 -3.97 19.82 10.83
CA GLY A 579 -5.03 20.01 11.81
C GLY A 579 -6.04 21.06 11.35
N LYS A 580 -7.33 20.80 11.61
CA LYS A 580 -8.44 21.70 11.30
C LYS A 580 -9.23 22.01 12.55
N CYS A 581 -9.49 23.28 12.83
CA CYS A 581 -10.46 23.73 13.84
C CYS A 581 -11.84 24.03 13.20
N VAL A 582 -12.82 24.39 14.01
CA VAL A 582 -14.18 24.69 13.53
C VAL A 582 -14.24 25.91 12.59
N ASP A 583 -13.33 26.90 12.76
CA ASP A 583 -13.40 28.17 12.05
C ASP A 583 -12.46 28.27 10.84
N HIS A 584 -11.37 27.49 10.82
CA HIS A 584 -10.35 27.59 9.79
C HIS A 584 -10.21 26.31 8.99
N LYS A 585 -9.71 26.45 7.75
CA LYS A 585 -9.26 25.33 6.93
C LYS A 585 -8.08 24.62 7.60
N ALA A 586 -7.80 23.41 7.19
CA ALA A 586 -6.66 22.65 7.67
C ALA A 586 -5.33 23.38 7.38
N THR A 587 -4.47 23.37 8.35
CA THR A 587 -3.09 23.88 8.26
C THR A 587 -2.13 22.82 8.77
N ILE A 588 -0.86 22.95 8.42
CA ILE A 588 0.18 22.07 8.97
C ILE A 588 0.37 22.44 10.45
N ILE A 589 0.43 21.40 11.27
CA ILE A 589 0.63 21.49 12.71
C ILE A 589 1.81 20.60 13.09
N GLY A 590 2.65 21.09 14.00
CA GLY A 590 3.74 20.29 14.56
C GLY A 590 3.28 19.19 15.50
N GLN A 591 4.24 18.45 16.01
CA GLN A 591 4.02 17.42 17.02
C GLN A 591 3.41 18.00 18.29
N GLY A 592 2.43 17.30 18.87
CA GLY A 592 1.82 17.70 20.14
C GLY A 592 0.92 18.95 20.07
N ILE A 593 0.71 19.53 18.89
CA ILE A 593 -0.18 20.68 18.72
C ILE A 593 -1.64 20.18 18.65
N ASP A 594 -2.44 20.64 19.60
CA ASP A 594 -3.88 20.32 19.74
C ASP A 594 -4.79 21.55 19.60
N HIS A 595 -4.19 22.72 19.41
CA HIS A 595 -4.90 23.99 19.20
C HIS A 595 -4.51 24.65 17.87
N CYS A 596 -5.47 25.31 17.26
CA CYS A 596 -5.29 26.00 16.00
C CYS A 596 -4.25 27.12 16.12
N PRO A 597 -3.18 27.14 15.32
CA PRO A 597 -2.16 28.17 15.40
C PRO A 597 -2.68 29.56 15.00
N ILE A 598 -3.84 29.65 14.34
CA ILE A 598 -4.42 30.91 13.88
C ILE A 598 -5.30 31.54 14.96
N CYS A 599 -6.14 30.77 15.65
CA CYS A 599 -7.15 31.31 16.59
C CYS A 599 -7.13 30.71 17.99
N GLY A 600 -6.26 29.74 18.26
CA GLY A 600 -6.15 29.10 19.58
C GLY A 600 -7.32 28.17 19.97
N LYS A 601 -8.28 27.92 19.06
CA LYS A 601 -9.36 26.96 19.32
C LYS A 601 -8.86 25.52 19.15
N PRO A 602 -9.47 24.54 19.84
CA PRO A 602 -9.09 23.14 19.70
C PRO A 602 -9.12 22.65 18.25
N ILE A 603 -8.16 21.82 17.88
CA ILE A 603 -8.18 21.06 16.66
C ILE A 603 -9.25 19.97 16.80
N VAL A 604 -10.14 19.90 15.83
CA VAL A 604 -11.27 18.94 15.83
C VAL A 604 -11.09 17.81 14.84
N HIS A 605 -10.14 17.94 13.93
CA HIS A 605 -9.87 16.96 12.89
C HIS A 605 -8.39 17.00 12.50
N THR A 606 -7.74 15.85 12.49
CA THR A 606 -6.34 15.69 12.10
C THR A 606 -6.22 14.68 10.95
N ARG A 607 -5.27 14.94 10.05
CA ARG A 607 -4.93 14.07 8.93
C ARG A 607 -3.41 14.00 8.77
N ALA A 608 -2.90 12.78 8.62
CA ALA A 608 -1.50 12.54 8.35
C ALA A 608 -1.34 11.35 7.40
N ARG A 609 -0.14 11.09 6.91
CA ARG A 609 0.12 9.84 6.20
C ARG A 609 0.23 8.71 7.20
N VAL A 610 -0.67 7.71 7.08
CA VAL A 610 -0.51 6.49 7.86
C VAL A 610 0.70 5.74 7.35
N ILE A 611 0.74 5.48 6.05
CA ILE A 611 1.89 4.95 5.31
C ILE A 611 1.66 5.25 3.83
N GLY A 612 2.47 6.12 3.24
CA GLY A 612 2.42 6.42 1.81
C GLY A 612 1.15 7.10 1.30
N TYR A 613 0.05 7.15 2.09
CA TYR A 613 -1.18 7.86 1.73
C TYR A 613 -1.79 8.57 2.93
N PHE A 614 -2.54 9.64 2.66
CA PHE A 614 -3.22 10.41 3.69
C PHE A 614 -4.47 9.72 4.21
N SER A 615 -4.64 9.73 5.52
CA SER A 615 -5.84 9.25 6.20
C SER A 615 -6.13 10.09 7.43
N ASP A 616 -7.39 10.19 7.79
CA ASP A 616 -7.82 10.87 9.00
C ASP A 616 -7.41 10.04 10.22
N GLU A 617 -6.73 10.66 11.19
CA GLU A 617 -6.13 9.95 12.33
C GLU A 617 -7.18 9.19 13.16
N PHE A 618 -8.40 9.68 13.22
CA PHE A 618 -9.48 9.00 13.93
C PHE A 618 -9.92 7.68 13.27
N ASN A 619 -9.56 7.45 11.99
CA ASN A 619 -9.79 6.18 11.30
C ASN A 619 -8.69 5.15 11.54
N TRP A 620 -7.57 5.56 12.14
CA TRP A 620 -6.47 4.63 12.40
C TRP A 620 -6.86 3.62 13.48
N ASN A 621 -6.15 2.50 13.51
CA ASN A 621 -6.29 1.54 14.60
C ASN A 621 -6.13 2.26 15.96
N PRO A 622 -6.97 1.99 16.97
CA PRO A 622 -6.89 2.66 18.28
C PRO A 622 -5.50 2.63 18.93
N VAL A 623 -4.75 1.55 18.78
CA VAL A 623 -3.36 1.48 19.26
C VAL A 623 -2.48 2.50 18.57
N ARG A 624 -2.65 2.70 17.26
CA ARG A 624 -1.91 3.73 16.51
C ARG A 624 -2.32 5.15 16.88
N GLN A 625 -3.61 5.37 17.17
CA GLN A 625 -4.09 6.69 17.62
C GLN A 625 -3.45 7.12 18.94
N ILE A 626 -3.15 6.16 19.82
CA ILE A 626 -2.61 6.40 21.17
C ILE A 626 -1.07 6.35 21.17
N HIS A 627 -0.47 5.39 20.49
CA HIS A 627 0.95 5.07 20.63
C HIS A 627 1.82 5.39 19.42
N ASP A 628 1.22 5.62 18.23
CA ASP A 628 1.96 5.98 17.01
C ASP A 628 1.77 7.47 16.67
N ALA A 629 0.58 7.91 16.28
CA ALA A 629 0.34 9.26 15.75
C ALA A 629 0.86 10.41 16.64
N PRO A 630 0.59 10.43 17.95
CA PRO A 630 1.04 11.54 18.81
C PRO A 630 2.52 11.49 19.14
N ASN A 631 3.18 10.33 18.97
CA ASN A 631 4.57 10.11 19.38
C ASN A 631 5.54 10.07 18.20
N ARG A 632 5.09 10.29 16.97
CA ARG A 632 5.95 10.31 15.80
C ARG A 632 6.95 11.45 15.90
N HIS A 633 8.21 11.15 15.59
CA HIS A 633 9.24 12.18 15.41
C HIS A 633 8.96 12.96 14.12
N TYR A 634 8.99 14.27 14.22
CA TYR A 634 8.92 15.22 13.12
C TYR A 634 10.17 16.09 13.16
N ALA A 635 10.98 16.01 12.12
CA ALA A 635 12.25 16.71 12.04
C ALA A 635 12.07 18.22 12.09
N ALA A 636 12.81 18.87 12.96
CA ALA A 636 12.94 20.32 12.99
C ALA A 636 13.85 20.80 11.84
N GLU A 637 13.82 22.08 11.54
CA GLU A 637 14.60 22.65 10.42
C GLU A 637 16.11 22.44 10.60
N ASP A 638 16.61 22.45 11.84
CA ASP A 638 18.04 22.28 12.15
C ASP A 638 18.57 20.87 11.81
N GLU A 639 17.72 19.83 11.85
CA GLU A 639 18.12 18.46 11.45
C GLU A 639 18.45 18.35 9.95
N ILE A 640 17.85 19.20 9.13
CA ILE A 640 18.03 19.18 7.67
C ILE A 640 18.98 20.26 7.16
N LYS A 641 19.42 21.19 8.03
CA LYS A 641 20.32 22.30 7.65
C LYS A 641 21.62 21.85 7.02
N GLN A 642 22.21 20.77 7.51
CA GLN A 642 23.47 20.24 6.98
C GLN A 642 23.40 19.88 5.47
N LEU A 643 22.20 19.67 4.90
CA LEU A 643 22.06 19.41 3.45
C LEU A 643 22.34 20.64 2.58
N TYR A 644 22.27 21.87 3.12
CA TYR A 644 22.37 23.10 2.33
C TYR A 644 23.33 24.14 2.92
N GLU A 645 23.97 23.90 4.07
CA GLU A 645 25.00 24.78 4.62
C GLU A 645 26.42 24.45 4.14
N GLU A 646 26.64 23.26 3.55
CA GLU A 646 27.95 22.88 2.99
C GLU A 646 28.29 23.57 1.65
N ASP A 647 27.32 24.21 0.99
CA ASP A 647 27.48 24.90 -0.31
C ASP A 647 27.65 26.43 -0.16
N THR A 648 27.82 26.98 1.06
CA THR A 648 28.08 28.39 1.36
C THR A 648 29.47 28.58 1.97
#